data_c41c06971580304318e30bdc988316db
#
_entry.id   c41c06971580304318e30bdc988316db
#
_cell.length_a   1.000
_cell.length_b   1.000
_cell.length_c   1.000
_cell.angle_alpha   90.00
_cell.angle_beta   90.00
_cell.angle_gamma   90.00
#
_symmetry.space_group_name_H-M   'P 1'
#
loop_
_entity.id
_entity.type
_entity.pdbx_description
1 polymer ?
#
loop_
_entity_poly.entity_id
_entity_poly.type
_entity_poly.pdbx_seq_one_letter_code
_entity_poly.pdbx_strand_id
1 'polypeptide(L)'
;SHGDISKYVKSFIPRDDKKTNKRLDYLIKVLNRKGIQIDREDAEKLLEGIWKHFFEKNLMINLTSKAGVSGYRVDSSKLTLGNAQKWYICNHCKRLTTINIDNVCPNYLCDGELEEVDIDKLLSGDHYYRLYNDLCVQPLRVVEHTAQLNREEAYKYQNLFKEQKIDVLSCSTTFEMGVDVGALETVFMRNMPPTPANYTQRAGRAGRSTKSAAFALTFCNKSNHDFNFFKEPISMIKGVIVPPAFKVENEKIGIRHLYSSALAFFWRKYPEFFDTAETMMESDQFGYCGYVEFKKYLDSHPSDLKDYLLECLPQQIAILFGVESFAWTKWLFDEPDEKYPNFKRVYDLYNTEISALENEKMRAFNANEKVDYISWRLKNYRDESVISFLSKNGILPKYGFPVDTVELLLETKGSNGGLDLSRDLSMAISEYAPGCQVVANGKLITSRYIRRMPHEHWRMYDYVKCPNCQTLNIELHTEDSKEHLKFCKQCGCGFNETEVKTFLIPEFGFIADKNIAKPTLVKPERTFKSEASFVNYKDDMPEAKYSVNGKNVGVTAISNGRMAMLTVDDFFVCQECGYAIDAHESKNPYVKTIPKEHTAPSGKKCNHKNLDKFSLGYTFETDVTLIKIYKPISKMEKAYSVLQSMILSACSILDIDENEISGCLQYQNDGSFCFVLYDTTPGGAGHVRRLNTQNMMEKLIKAAYYRAKNCTCGDEQGDSSCYGCLRMYRNQKYHDILKRRYVVDFLKDLVE
;
A
#
# COMPACT_ATOMS: atom_id res chain seq x y z
N SER A 1 3.82 12.15 16.44
CA SER A 1 3.03 13.17 15.74
C SER A 1 2.92 14.39 16.63
N HIS A 2 3.60 15.46 16.26
CA HIS A 2 3.37 16.76 16.85
C HIS A 2 2.16 17.35 16.13
N GLY A 3 0.96 16.83 16.46
CA GLY A 3 -0.29 17.43 16.05
C GLY A 3 -0.29 18.91 16.40
N ASP A 4 -0.84 19.70 15.51
CA ASP A 4 -0.94 21.16 15.66
C ASP A 4 -1.48 21.50 17.06
N ILE A 5 -0.60 22.01 17.95
CA ILE A 5 -0.93 22.37 19.33
C ILE A 5 -2.12 23.33 19.36
N SER A 6 -2.34 24.11 18.29
CA SER A 6 -3.47 25.02 18.18
C SER A 6 -4.83 24.34 18.35
N LYS A 7 -4.97 23.06 17.96
CA LYS A 7 -6.21 22.26 18.11
C LYS A 7 -6.48 21.86 19.57
N TYR A 8 -5.46 21.83 20.41
CA TYR A 8 -5.57 21.38 21.81
C TYR A 8 -5.54 22.51 22.81
N VAL A 9 -5.13 23.71 22.40
CA VAL A 9 -5.14 24.91 23.28
C VAL A 9 -6.55 25.45 23.38
N LYS A 10 -7.16 25.32 24.57
CA LYS A 10 -8.48 25.90 24.89
C LYS A 10 -8.29 27.22 25.60
N SER A 11 -9.07 28.22 25.23
CA SER A 11 -9.10 29.49 25.96
C SER A 11 -9.57 29.27 27.39
N PHE A 12 -8.91 29.90 28.36
CA PHE A 12 -9.32 29.87 29.76
C PHE A 12 -10.58 30.72 29.97
N ILE A 13 -10.67 31.84 29.25
CA ILE A 13 -11.81 32.75 29.22
C ILE A 13 -12.49 32.59 27.84
N PRO A 14 -13.82 32.74 27.72
CA PRO A 14 -14.50 32.77 26.44
C PRO A 14 -13.92 33.85 25.51
N ARG A 15 -13.72 33.54 24.23
CA ARG A 15 -13.22 34.49 23.21
C ARG A 15 -14.34 35.30 22.56
N ASP A 16 -15.56 34.94 22.78
CA ASP A 16 -16.73 35.51 22.14
C ASP A 16 -17.77 35.83 23.23
N ASP A 17 -18.21 37.07 23.27
CA ASP A 17 -19.14 37.57 24.28
C ASP A 17 -20.48 36.82 24.28
N LYS A 18 -20.81 36.11 23.23
CA LYS A 18 -22.02 35.28 23.14
C LYS A 18 -21.81 33.83 23.58
N LYS A 19 -20.55 33.38 23.80
CA LYS A 19 -20.25 32.00 24.18
C LYS A 19 -19.81 31.91 25.62
N THR A 20 -20.32 30.91 26.34
CA THR A 20 -19.86 30.57 27.68
C THR A 20 -18.97 29.31 27.63
N ASN A 21 -18.17 29.08 28.66
CA ASN A 21 -17.39 27.87 28.83
C ASN A 21 -17.65 27.24 30.21
N LYS A 22 -17.17 26.04 30.44
CA LYS A 22 -17.39 25.27 31.66
C LYS A 22 -16.93 26.00 32.94
N ARG A 23 -15.89 26.84 32.85
CA ARG A 23 -15.30 27.52 34.00
C ARG A 23 -16.17 28.70 34.38
N LEU A 24 -16.58 29.48 33.39
CA LEU A 24 -17.46 30.64 33.61
C LEU A 24 -18.83 30.19 34.12
N ASP A 25 -19.43 29.16 33.50
CA ASP A 25 -20.69 28.57 33.94
C ASP A 25 -20.62 28.11 35.40
N TYR A 26 -19.58 27.37 35.79
CA TYR A 26 -19.41 26.89 37.14
C TYR A 26 -19.17 28.02 38.14
N LEU A 27 -18.38 29.03 37.78
CA LEU A 27 -18.12 30.18 38.61
C LEU A 27 -19.43 30.97 38.93
N ILE A 28 -20.23 31.26 37.91
CA ILE A 28 -21.52 31.93 38.03
C ILE A 28 -22.46 31.11 38.93
N LYS A 29 -22.55 29.82 38.74
CA LYS A 29 -23.40 28.94 39.59
C LYS A 29 -23.00 28.95 41.04
N VAL A 30 -21.69 28.88 41.33
CA VAL A 30 -21.19 28.92 42.72
C VAL A 30 -21.48 30.27 43.38
N LEU A 31 -21.28 31.38 42.67
CA LEU A 31 -21.55 32.72 43.20
C LEU A 31 -23.05 32.94 43.42
N ASN A 32 -23.88 32.55 42.48
CA ASN A 32 -25.35 32.63 42.64
C ASN A 32 -25.84 31.80 43.85
N ARG A 33 -25.23 30.61 44.08
CA ARG A 33 -25.55 29.78 45.26
C ARG A 33 -25.20 30.49 46.58
N LYS A 34 -24.14 31.32 46.58
CA LYS A 34 -23.76 32.16 47.73
C LYS A 34 -24.57 33.43 47.87
N GLY A 35 -25.58 33.66 47.03
CA GLY A 35 -26.41 34.88 47.05
C GLY A 35 -25.74 36.07 46.38
N ILE A 36 -24.61 35.89 45.71
CA ILE A 36 -23.90 36.95 45.00
C ILE A 36 -24.39 36.93 43.56
N GLN A 37 -25.28 37.82 43.21
CA GLN A 37 -25.67 38.03 41.80
C GLN A 37 -24.55 38.78 41.11
N ILE A 38 -23.99 38.14 40.06
CA ILE A 38 -22.89 38.68 39.27
C ILE A 38 -23.29 38.67 37.81
N ASP A 39 -23.00 39.75 37.12
CA ASP A 39 -23.15 39.76 35.68
C ASP A 39 -22.00 39.00 35.00
N ARG A 40 -22.15 38.80 33.73
CA ARG A 40 -21.18 38.01 32.94
C ARG A 40 -19.82 38.71 32.89
N GLU A 41 -19.80 40.01 32.69
CA GLU A 41 -18.56 40.80 32.53
C GLU A 41 -17.71 40.76 33.79
N ASP A 42 -18.33 40.91 34.94
CA ASP A 42 -17.64 40.83 36.24
C ASP A 42 -17.21 39.41 36.59
N ALA A 43 -17.98 38.41 36.20
CA ALA A 43 -17.56 37.00 36.29
C ALA A 43 -16.35 36.68 35.42
N GLU A 44 -16.25 37.25 34.22
CA GLU A 44 -15.06 37.12 33.35
C GLU A 44 -13.83 37.82 33.94
N LYS A 45 -13.98 39.03 34.51
CA LYS A 45 -12.91 39.75 35.25
C LYS A 45 -12.41 38.92 36.43
N LEU A 46 -13.33 38.30 37.17
CA LEU A 46 -12.95 37.42 38.28
C LEU A 46 -12.20 36.20 37.82
N LEU A 47 -12.61 35.60 36.68
CA LEU A 47 -11.91 34.47 36.09
C LEU A 47 -10.51 34.87 35.60
N GLU A 48 -10.33 36.09 35.10
CA GLU A 48 -8.99 36.65 34.79
C GLU A 48 -8.13 36.81 36.04
N GLY A 49 -8.71 37.25 37.13
CA GLY A 49 -8.02 37.32 38.41
C GLY A 49 -7.53 35.95 38.88
N ILE A 50 -8.37 34.93 38.78
CA ILE A 50 -7.99 33.55 39.09
C ILE A 50 -6.84 33.07 38.17
N TRP A 51 -6.90 33.42 36.88
CA TRP A 51 -5.85 33.10 35.92
C TRP A 51 -4.52 33.77 36.32
N LYS A 52 -4.51 35.04 36.64
CA LYS A 52 -3.32 35.77 37.10
C LYS A 52 -2.73 35.14 38.37
N HIS A 53 -3.59 34.75 39.30
CA HIS A 53 -3.16 34.09 40.54
C HIS A 53 -2.43 32.75 40.30
N PHE A 54 -2.82 32.00 39.30
CA PHE A 54 -2.09 30.77 38.93
C PHE A 54 -0.63 31.06 38.50
N PHE A 55 -0.37 32.19 37.85
CA PHE A 55 1.00 32.61 37.53
C PHE A 55 1.77 33.11 38.74
N GLU A 56 1.15 33.91 39.59
CA GLU A 56 1.76 34.41 40.83
C GLU A 56 2.21 33.27 41.76
N LYS A 57 1.47 32.17 41.75
CA LYS A 57 1.80 30.95 42.50
C LYS A 57 2.71 29.98 41.75
N ASN A 58 3.21 30.33 40.59
CA ASN A 58 4.07 29.47 39.75
C ASN A 58 3.45 28.08 39.46
N LEU A 59 2.14 28.03 39.26
CA LEU A 59 1.42 26.78 38.96
C LEU A 59 1.37 26.44 37.47
N MET A 60 1.79 27.37 36.61
CA MET A 60 1.65 27.28 35.18
C MET A 60 3.02 27.31 34.47
N ILE A 61 3.21 26.44 33.50
CA ILE A 61 4.39 26.39 32.61
C ILE A 61 3.97 26.91 31.25
N ASN A 62 4.79 27.80 30.67
CA ASN A 62 4.63 28.21 29.27
C ASN A 62 5.15 27.12 28.33
N LEU A 63 4.34 26.81 27.33
CA LEU A 63 4.68 25.91 26.26
C LEU A 63 4.54 26.64 24.93
N THR A 64 5.67 26.89 24.28
CA THR A 64 5.66 27.44 22.93
C THR A 64 5.83 26.32 21.93
N SER A 65 4.91 26.20 20.99
CA SER A 65 5.03 25.22 19.92
C SER A 65 6.12 25.62 18.93
N LYS A 66 6.61 24.66 18.14
CA LYS A 66 7.52 24.93 17.01
C LYS A 66 6.90 25.90 15.98
N ALA A 67 5.57 26.01 15.96
CA ALA A 67 4.81 26.93 15.10
C ALA A 67 4.55 28.31 15.73
N GLY A 68 5.23 28.64 16.85
CA GLY A 68 5.08 29.94 17.52
C GLY A 68 3.77 30.15 18.31
N VAL A 69 2.92 29.13 18.42
CA VAL A 69 1.70 29.19 19.22
C VAL A 69 2.08 28.98 20.69
N SER A 70 1.85 30.02 21.52
CA SER A 70 2.05 29.96 22.97
C SER A 70 0.83 29.41 23.67
N GLY A 71 1.05 28.50 24.60
CA GLY A 71 0.02 27.96 25.49
C GLY A 71 0.59 27.71 26.88
N TYR A 72 -0.29 27.42 27.82
CA TYR A 72 0.08 27.19 29.22
C TYR A 72 -0.50 25.86 29.70
N ARG A 73 0.25 25.14 30.50
CA ARG A 73 -0.24 23.95 31.21
C ARG A 73 0.09 24.06 32.70
N VAL A 74 -0.64 23.32 33.52
CA VAL A 74 -0.31 23.19 34.95
C VAL A 74 1.05 22.47 35.05
N ASP A 75 1.90 22.97 35.94
CA ASP A 75 3.19 22.34 36.23
C ASP A 75 2.98 20.99 36.93
N SER A 76 3.37 19.92 36.27
CA SER A 76 3.21 18.57 36.80
C SER A 76 3.99 18.33 38.09
N SER A 77 5.07 19.08 38.34
CA SER A 77 5.83 18.99 39.57
C SER A 77 5.08 19.54 40.81
N LYS A 78 4.02 20.30 40.56
CA LYS A 78 3.13 20.86 41.61
C LYS A 78 1.89 20.00 41.86
N LEU A 79 1.73 18.91 41.10
CA LEU A 79 0.60 17.99 41.27
C LEU A 79 1.01 16.83 42.17
N THR A 80 0.17 16.50 43.11
CA THR A 80 0.28 15.31 43.94
C THR A 80 -0.87 14.37 43.66
N LEU A 81 -0.61 13.07 43.65
CA LEU A 81 -1.64 12.03 43.57
C LEU A 81 -2.04 11.70 45.04
N GLY A 82 -3.32 11.66 45.30
CA GLY A 82 -3.89 11.27 46.60
C GLY A 82 -5.25 10.60 46.41
N ASN A 83 -5.65 9.81 47.36
CA ASN A 83 -6.99 9.25 47.38
C ASN A 83 -8.01 10.32 47.80
N ALA A 84 -9.09 10.41 47.06
CA ALA A 84 -10.19 11.29 47.44
C ALA A 84 -10.88 10.68 48.67
N GLN A 85 -11.01 11.47 49.72
CA GLN A 85 -11.68 11.04 50.96
C GLN A 85 -13.20 11.10 50.86
N LYS A 86 -13.72 11.99 50.01
CA LYS A 86 -15.16 12.18 49.82
C LYS A 86 -15.52 12.20 48.34
N TRP A 87 -16.61 11.57 48.03
CA TRP A 87 -17.20 11.55 46.70
C TRP A 87 -18.60 12.11 46.72
N TYR A 88 -18.97 12.75 45.63
CA TYR A 88 -20.27 13.39 45.46
C TYR A 88 -20.90 12.95 44.15
N ILE A 89 -22.22 12.76 44.16
CA ILE A 89 -23.03 12.48 42.98
C ILE A 89 -24.03 13.61 42.77
N CYS A 90 -24.17 14.04 41.52
CA CYS A 90 -25.21 15.04 41.20
C CYS A 90 -26.59 14.36 41.13
N ASN A 91 -27.58 14.93 41.82
CA ASN A 91 -28.95 14.39 41.80
C ASN A 91 -29.63 14.46 40.45
N HIS A 92 -29.20 15.38 39.55
CA HIS A 92 -29.77 15.58 38.20
C HIS A 92 -28.98 14.78 37.14
N CYS A 93 -27.72 15.12 36.87
CA CYS A 93 -26.94 14.51 35.78
C CYS A 93 -26.20 13.22 36.17
N LYS A 94 -26.29 12.79 37.43
CA LYS A 94 -25.67 11.57 38.02
C LYS A 94 -24.13 11.53 37.86
N ARG A 95 -23.50 12.66 37.60
CA ARG A 95 -22.04 12.73 37.49
C ARG A 95 -21.40 12.61 38.88
N LEU A 96 -20.41 11.72 38.97
CA LEU A 96 -19.53 11.59 40.11
C LEU A 96 -18.41 12.63 40.08
N THR A 97 -18.07 13.21 41.21
CA THR A 97 -17.00 14.20 41.38
C THR A 97 -16.43 14.14 42.78
N THR A 98 -15.15 14.49 42.92
CA THR A 98 -14.49 14.69 44.22
C THR A 98 -14.43 16.19 44.62
N ILE A 99 -14.89 17.07 43.73
CA ILE A 99 -14.88 18.51 43.91
C ILE A 99 -16.28 18.93 44.29
N ASN A 100 -16.42 19.51 45.47
CA ASN A 100 -17.65 20.09 45.94
C ASN A 100 -17.40 21.52 46.46
N ILE A 101 -18.06 22.49 45.87
CA ILE A 101 -18.14 23.89 46.35
C ILE A 101 -19.62 24.19 46.47
N ASP A 102 -20.09 24.37 47.73
CA ASP A 102 -21.48 24.70 48.07
C ASP A 102 -22.53 23.80 47.36
N ASN A 103 -22.22 22.53 47.19
CA ASN A 103 -23.07 21.50 46.54
C ASN A 103 -23.45 21.80 45.08
N VAL A 104 -22.69 22.64 44.40
CA VAL A 104 -22.93 22.99 42.98
C VAL A 104 -22.33 21.97 42.05
N CYS A 105 -23.13 21.44 41.11
CA CYS A 105 -22.65 20.52 40.11
C CYS A 105 -21.65 21.16 39.11
N PRO A 106 -20.43 20.63 38.94
CA PRO A 106 -19.44 21.18 38.02
C PRO A 106 -19.71 20.84 36.55
N ASN A 107 -20.76 20.07 36.27
CA ASN A 107 -21.08 19.72 34.88
C ASN A 107 -21.70 20.94 34.17
N TYR A 108 -21.28 21.15 32.91
CA TYR A 108 -21.69 22.29 32.11
C TYR A 108 -23.22 22.30 31.92
N LEU A 109 -23.83 23.48 32.18
CA LEU A 109 -25.28 23.69 32.09
C LEU A 109 -26.13 22.72 32.94
N CYS A 110 -25.61 22.18 34.02
CA CYS A 110 -26.36 21.34 34.95
C CYS A 110 -26.67 22.10 36.23
N ASP A 111 -27.93 22.27 36.59
CA ASP A 111 -28.37 22.98 37.78
C ASP A 111 -28.65 22.05 38.98
N GLY A 112 -28.21 20.78 38.88
CA GLY A 112 -28.35 19.81 39.95
C GLY A 112 -27.45 20.06 41.15
N GLU A 113 -27.83 19.55 42.31
CA GLU A 113 -27.06 19.60 43.55
C GLU A 113 -26.22 18.32 43.74
N LEU A 114 -25.09 18.51 44.45
CA LEU A 114 -24.20 17.42 44.83
C LEU A 114 -24.57 16.87 46.20
N GLU A 115 -24.69 15.54 46.26
CA GLU A 115 -24.92 14.80 47.48
C GLU A 115 -23.70 13.92 47.77
N GLU A 116 -23.26 13.83 49.02
CA GLU A 116 -22.15 12.96 49.43
C GLU A 116 -22.56 11.50 49.26
N VAL A 117 -21.68 10.69 48.68
CA VAL A 117 -21.97 9.27 48.40
C VAL A 117 -20.77 8.39 48.78
N ASP A 118 -21.12 7.25 49.36
CA ASP A 118 -20.16 6.17 49.55
C ASP A 118 -19.88 5.49 48.19
N ILE A 119 -18.68 5.75 47.68
CA ILE A 119 -18.29 5.27 46.35
C ILE A 119 -18.18 3.75 46.28
N ASP A 120 -17.70 3.10 47.35
CA ASP A 120 -17.51 1.66 47.40
C ASP A 120 -18.87 0.94 47.38
N LYS A 121 -19.84 1.49 48.08
CA LYS A 121 -21.21 0.99 48.09
C LYS A 121 -21.91 1.28 46.75
N LEU A 122 -21.72 2.44 46.17
CA LEU A 122 -22.33 2.83 44.89
C LEU A 122 -21.82 1.96 43.76
N LEU A 123 -20.52 1.69 43.72
CA LEU A 123 -19.85 0.97 42.65
C LEU A 123 -19.67 -0.53 42.96
N SER A 124 -20.16 -1.06 44.09
CA SER A 124 -20.01 -2.47 44.44
C SER A 124 -20.57 -3.42 43.40
N GLY A 125 -21.55 -3.02 42.62
CA GLY A 125 -22.11 -3.76 41.49
C GLY A 125 -21.43 -3.50 40.14
N ASP A 126 -20.53 -2.53 40.05
CA ASP A 126 -19.85 -2.19 38.80
C ASP A 126 -18.75 -3.20 38.50
N HIS A 127 -18.81 -3.78 37.29
CA HIS A 127 -17.87 -4.80 36.85
C HIS A 127 -16.41 -4.31 36.85
N TYR A 128 -16.15 -3.11 36.35
CA TYR A 128 -14.79 -2.56 36.26
C TYR A 128 -14.24 -2.16 37.62
N TYR A 129 -15.09 -1.64 38.51
CA TYR A 129 -14.69 -1.31 39.86
C TYR A 129 -14.22 -2.57 40.61
N ARG A 130 -14.99 -3.65 40.54
CA ARG A 130 -14.61 -4.94 41.12
C ARG A 130 -13.37 -5.53 40.49
N LEU A 131 -13.26 -5.43 39.16
CA LEU A 131 -12.10 -5.92 38.42
C LEU A 131 -10.79 -5.26 38.91
N TYR A 132 -10.81 -3.94 39.14
CA TYR A 132 -9.62 -3.21 39.60
C TYR A 132 -9.34 -3.36 41.11
N ASN A 133 -10.36 -3.61 41.91
CA ASN A 133 -10.19 -3.76 43.36
C ASN A 133 -9.91 -5.23 43.78
N ASP A 134 -10.55 -6.19 43.12
CA ASP A 134 -10.52 -7.59 43.54
C ASP A 134 -9.39 -8.39 42.84
N LEU A 135 -8.90 -7.95 41.70
CA LEU A 135 -7.87 -8.67 40.97
C LEU A 135 -6.47 -8.04 41.19
N CYS A 136 -5.54 -8.92 41.56
CA CYS A 136 -4.13 -8.57 41.59
C CYS A 136 -3.60 -8.34 40.18
N VAL A 137 -2.89 -7.23 39.97
CA VAL A 137 -2.20 -6.95 38.71
C VAL A 137 -1.13 -8.03 38.48
N GLN A 138 -1.28 -8.78 37.41
CA GLN A 138 -0.28 -9.77 37.00
C GLN A 138 0.55 -9.23 35.84
N PRO A 139 1.88 -9.43 35.85
CA PRO A 139 2.71 -9.03 34.70
C PRO A 139 2.38 -9.92 33.50
N LEU A 140 2.01 -9.32 32.37
CA LEU A 140 1.79 -10.03 31.11
C LEU A 140 3.08 -10.08 30.31
N ARG A 141 3.44 -11.27 29.83
CA ARG A 141 4.50 -11.46 28.83
C ARG A 141 3.89 -11.34 27.45
N VAL A 142 4.17 -10.23 26.79
CA VAL A 142 3.69 -9.92 25.44
C VAL A 142 4.86 -10.00 24.47
N VAL A 143 4.70 -10.77 23.40
CA VAL A 143 5.72 -10.94 22.35
C VAL A 143 5.09 -10.69 20.99
N GLU A 144 5.84 -10.07 20.11
CA GLU A 144 5.47 -9.89 18.71
C GLU A 144 5.85 -11.12 17.90
N HIS A 145 4.93 -11.57 17.02
CA HIS A 145 5.18 -12.62 16.03
C HIS A 145 4.68 -12.16 14.66
N THR A 146 5.60 -11.70 13.85
CA THR A 146 5.32 -11.18 12.51
C THR A 146 6.22 -11.86 11.47
N ALA A 147 5.90 -11.71 10.20
CA ALA A 147 6.73 -12.20 9.10
C ALA A 147 8.13 -11.55 9.04
N GLN A 148 8.38 -10.55 9.87
CA GLN A 148 9.68 -9.88 9.99
C GLN A 148 10.67 -10.59 10.89
N LEU A 149 10.20 -11.57 11.68
CA LEU A 149 11.07 -12.42 12.49
C LEU A 149 11.69 -13.51 11.62
N ASN A 150 12.95 -13.87 11.93
CA ASN A 150 13.56 -15.04 11.33
C ASN A 150 12.84 -16.33 11.79
N ARG A 151 13.01 -17.42 11.04
CA ARG A 151 12.31 -18.69 11.30
C ARG A 151 12.58 -19.26 12.67
N GLU A 152 13.80 -19.11 13.18
CA GLU A 152 14.20 -19.66 14.49
C GLU A 152 13.50 -18.93 15.64
N GLU A 153 13.52 -17.59 15.64
CA GLU A 153 12.82 -16.80 16.65
C GLU A 153 11.31 -16.96 16.58
N ALA A 154 10.74 -16.99 15.38
CA ALA A 154 9.32 -17.24 15.19
C ALA A 154 8.90 -18.59 15.79
N TYR A 155 9.63 -19.67 15.50
CA TYR A 155 9.39 -21.00 16.03
C TYR A 155 9.56 -21.06 17.56
N LYS A 156 10.59 -20.39 18.11
CA LYS A 156 10.80 -20.27 19.55
C LYS A 156 9.63 -19.61 20.26
N TYR A 157 9.13 -18.48 19.75
CA TYR A 157 8.00 -17.78 20.37
C TYR A 157 6.70 -18.58 20.26
N GLN A 158 6.49 -19.29 19.16
CA GLN A 158 5.35 -20.20 19.00
C GLN A 158 5.35 -21.31 20.06
N ASN A 159 6.50 -21.94 20.31
CA ASN A 159 6.62 -22.99 21.33
C ASN A 159 6.43 -22.45 22.74
N LEU A 160 7.04 -21.29 23.06
CA LEU A 160 6.86 -20.66 24.37
C LEU A 160 5.39 -20.26 24.62
N PHE A 161 4.65 -19.87 23.59
CA PHE A 161 3.23 -19.57 23.69
C PHE A 161 2.40 -20.85 23.93
N LYS A 162 2.67 -21.94 23.21
CA LYS A 162 2.04 -23.25 23.44
C LYS A 162 2.30 -23.76 24.86
N GLU A 163 3.49 -23.53 25.40
CA GLU A 163 3.88 -23.89 26.76
C GLU A 163 3.34 -22.91 27.82
N GLN A 164 2.50 -21.93 27.42
CA GLN A 164 1.93 -20.91 28.32
C GLN A 164 2.99 -20.06 29.05
N LYS A 165 4.18 -19.96 28.50
CA LYS A 165 5.25 -19.07 28.99
C LYS A 165 5.15 -17.65 28.44
N ILE A 166 4.30 -17.44 27.44
CA ILE A 166 3.91 -16.17 26.86
C ILE A 166 2.39 -16.05 27.00
N ASP A 167 1.91 -14.93 27.56
CA ASP A 167 0.49 -14.72 27.84
C ASP A 167 -0.24 -14.11 26.63
N VAL A 168 0.42 -13.25 25.88
CA VAL A 168 -0.15 -12.56 24.71
C VAL A 168 0.82 -12.60 23.54
N LEU A 169 0.36 -13.11 22.43
CA LEU A 169 1.09 -13.10 21.16
C LEU A 169 0.47 -12.08 20.21
N SER A 170 1.23 -11.01 19.90
CA SER A 170 0.82 -9.98 18.94
C SER A 170 1.25 -10.40 17.54
N CYS A 171 0.30 -10.75 16.69
CA CYS A 171 0.58 -11.29 15.35
C CYS A 171 0.06 -10.40 14.24
N SER A 172 0.70 -10.47 13.09
CA SER A 172 0.15 -10.04 11.82
C SER A 172 -0.69 -11.18 11.19
N THR A 173 -0.74 -11.27 9.87
CA THR A 173 -1.44 -12.35 9.13
C THR A 173 -0.77 -13.72 9.26
N THR A 174 0.39 -13.83 9.89
CA THR A 174 1.16 -15.08 10.03
C THR A 174 0.39 -16.21 10.72
N PHE A 175 -0.60 -15.88 11.54
CA PHE A 175 -1.45 -16.85 12.23
C PHE A 175 -2.84 -17.03 11.63
N GLU A 176 -3.11 -16.47 10.45
CA GLU A 176 -4.37 -16.73 9.75
C GLU A 176 -4.45 -18.18 9.24
N MET A 177 -3.33 -18.75 8.79
CA MET A 177 -3.32 -20.07 8.15
C MET A 177 -2.41 -21.07 8.85
N GLY A 178 -2.93 -22.29 9.04
CA GLY A 178 -2.16 -23.53 9.26
C GLY A 178 -1.31 -23.65 10.52
N VAL A 179 -1.15 -22.61 11.32
CA VAL A 179 -0.29 -22.64 12.51
C VAL A 179 -1.07 -23.15 13.72
N ASP A 180 -0.56 -24.18 14.36
CA ASP A 180 -1.11 -24.63 15.62
C ASP A 180 -0.63 -23.75 16.77
N VAL A 181 -1.58 -23.11 17.46
CA VAL A 181 -1.34 -22.17 18.58
C VAL A 181 -1.77 -22.76 19.94
N GLY A 182 -2.15 -24.05 19.98
CA GLY A 182 -2.64 -24.69 21.20
C GLY A 182 -4.06 -24.25 21.58
N ALA A 183 -4.38 -24.32 22.86
CA ALA A 183 -5.69 -24.00 23.42
C ALA A 183 -5.82 -22.47 23.63
N LEU A 184 -6.26 -21.77 22.60
CA LEU A 184 -6.49 -20.34 22.63
C LEU A 184 -7.94 -20.03 23.00
N GLU A 185 -8.15 -19.20 24.01
CA GLU A 185 -9.50 -18.81 24.47
C GLU A 185 -9.97 -17.49 23.85
N THR A 186 -9.07 -16.54 23.70
CA THR A 186 -9.40 -15.19 23.27
C THR A 186 -8.59 -14.75 22.06
N VAL A 187 -9.27 -14.19 21.07
CA VAL A 187 -8.67 -13.49 19.93
C VAL A 187 -9.09 -12.03 19.97
N PHE A 188 -8.11 -11.14 19.98
CA PHE A 188 -8.31 -9.72 19.90
C PHE A 188 -7.84 -9.18 18.54
N MET A 189 -8.77 -8.70 17.72
CA MET A 189 -8.49 -8.08 16.43
C MET A 189 -8.44 -6.56 16.60
N ARG A 190 -7.28 -5.98 16.39
CA ARG A 190 -7.04 -4.54 16.60
C ARG A 190 -7.63 -3.64 15.49
N ASN A 191 -8.08 -4.22 14.41
CA ASN A 191 -8.82 -3.59 13.31
C ASN A 191 -9.79 -4.59 12.69
N MET A 192 -10.76 -4.08 11.97
CA MET A 192 -11.66 -4.93 11.19
C MET A 192 -10.86 -5.64 10.09
N PRO A 193 -10.95 -6.97 9.96
CA PRO A 193 -10.31 -7.71 8.86
C PRO A 193 -10.81 -7.24 7.49
N PRO A 194 -10.02 -7.42 6.41
CA PRO A 194 -10.41 -6.98 5.07
C PRO A 194 -11.68 -7.67 4.54
N THR A 195 -11.85 -8.95 4.82
CA THR A 195 -12.96 -9.77 4.30
C THR A 195 -13.57 -10.66 5.37
N PRO A 196 -14.81 -11.16 5.18
CA PRO A 196 -15.45 -12.16 6.05
C PRO A 196 -14.60 -13.43 6.19
N ALA A 197 -13.92 -13.87 5.14
CA ALA A 197 -13.03 -15.04 5.18
C ALA A 197 -11.86 -14.82 6.18
N ASN A 198 -11.18 -13.65 6.10
CA ASN A 198 -10.13 -13.31 7.05
C ASN A 198 -10.64 -13.22 8.49
N TYR A 199 -11.85 -12.66 8.69
CA TYR A 199 -12.49 -12.61 10.01
C TYR A 199 -12.69 -14.00 10.57
N THR A 200 -13.29 -14.90 9.81
CA THR A 200 -13.58 -16.29 10.23
C THR A 200 -12.29 -17.05 10.53
N GLN A 201 -11.26 -16.89 9.69
CA GLN A 201 -9.96 -17.54 9.91
C GLN A 201 -9.27 -17.07 11.19
N ARG A 202 -9.35 -15.76 11.52
CA ARG A 202 -8.77 -15.21 12.75
C ARG A 202 -9.61 -15.58 13.99
N ALA A 203 -10.90 -15.37 13.94
CA ALA A 203 -11.81 -15.69 15.05
C ALA A 203 -11.82 -17.18 15.36
N GLY A 204 -11.74 -18.04 14.33
CA GLY A 204 -11.70 -19.51 14.47
C GLY A 204 -10.41 -20.06 15.09
N ARG A 205 -9.46 -19.20 15.47
CA ARG A 205 -8.30 -19.60 16.28
C ARG A 205 -8.67 -19.82 17.75
N ALA A 206 -9.69 -19.12 18.25
CA ALA A 206 -10.20 -19.35 19.59
C ALA A 206 -11.16 -20.54 19.65
N GLY A 207 -11.28 -21.12 20.84
CA GLY A 207 -12.30 -22.14 21.15
C GLY A 207 -11.96 -23.57 20.75
N ARG A 208 -10.68 -23.91 20.68
CA ARG A 208 -10.24 -25.31 20.44
C ARG A 208 -10.40 -26.23 21.63
N SER A 209 -10.71 -25.66 22.80
CA SER A 209 -10.96 -26.43 24.01
C SER A 209 -12.46 -26.51 24.29
N THR A 210 -12.96 -27.69 24.66
CA THR A 210 -14.34 -27.89 25.12
C THR A 210 -14.59 -27.37 26.55
N LYS A 211 -13.53 -26.90 27.23
CA LYS A 211 -13.57 -26.46 28.63
C LYS A 211 -13.84 -24.98 28.82
N SER A 212 -13.66 -24.16 27.76
CA SER A 212 -13.83 -22.71 27.83
C SER A 212 -14.60 -22.18 26.63
N ALA A 213 -15.31 -21.07 26.85
CA ALA A 213 -15.97 -20.34 25.76
C ALA A 213 -14.94 -19.58 24.92
N ALA A 214 -15.11 -19.64 23.61
CA ALA A 214 -14.33 -18.81 22.69
C ALA A 214 -14.78 -17.36 22.74
N PHE A 215 -13.84 -16.43 22.80
CA PHE A 215 -14.12 -15.01 22.76
C PHE A 215 -13.32 -14.33 21.66
N ALA A 216 -14.02 -13.65 20.74
CA ALA A 216 -13.41 -12.83 19.70
C ALA A 216 -13.85 -11.39 19.87
N LEU A 217 -12.88 -10.49 20.09
CA LEU A 217 -13.13 -9.05 20.22
C LEU A 217 -12.48 -8.33 19.06
N THR A 218 -13.27 -7.51 18.34
CA THR A 218 -12.78 -6.70 17.25
C THR A 218 -12.90 -5.21 17.58
N PHE A 219 -11.77 -4.50 17.55
CA PHE A 219 -11.74 -3.06 17.70
C PHE A 219 -11.81 -2.39 16.33
N CYS A 220 -12.82 -1.56 16.12
CA CYS A 220 -12.99 -0.81 14.88
C CYS A 220 -12.27 0.54 14.97
N ASN A 221 -11.31 0.77 14.08
CA ASN A 221 -10.63 2.04 13.93
C ASN A 221 -11.55 3.09 13.26
N LYS A 222 -11.16 4.36 13.31
CA LYS A 222 -11.88 5.44 12.63
C LYS A 222 -11.54 5.47 11.12
N SER A 223 -11.69 4.34 10.44
CA SER A 223 -11.54 4.19 8.99
C SER A 223 -12.90 3.96 8.33
N ASN A 224 -13.03 4.29 7.07
CA ASN A 224 -14.27 4.07 6.33
C ASN A 224 -14.64 2.58 6.26
N HIS A 225 -13.66 1.69 6.17
CA HIS A 225 -13.84 0.24 6.17
C HIS A 225 -14.42 -0.22 7.51
N ASP A 226 -13.73 0.07 8.61
CA ASP A 226 -14.12 -0.37 9.95
C ASP A 226 -15.50 0.18 10.34
N PHE A 227 -15.80 1.44 10.04
CA PHE A 227 -17.11 2.02 10.32
C PHE A 227 -18.25 1.38 9.53
N ASN A 228 -18.00 0.96 8.28
CA ASN A 228 -19.04 0.28 7.52
C ASN A 228 -19.47 -1.01 8.19
N PHE A 229 -18.51 -1.84 8.61
CA PHE A 229 -18.80 -3.10 9.30
C PHE A 229 -19.18 -2.91 10.78
N PHE A 230 -18.77 -1.81 11.43
CA PHE A 230 -19.26 -1.47 12.76
C PHE A 230 -20.77 -1.15 12.76
N LYS A 231 -21.27 -0.52 11.71
CA LYS A 231 -22.72 -0.25 11.55
C LYS A 231 -23.51 -1.53 11.33
N GLU A 232 -22.94 -2.48 10.61
CA GLU A 232 -23.58 -3.75 10.27
C GLU A 232 -22.64 -4.93 10.46
N PRO A 233 -22.36 -5.32 11.73
CA PRO A 233 -21.37 -6.36 12.05
C PRO A 233 -21.75 -7.74 11.51
N ILE A 234 -23.04 -8.01 11.31
CA ILE A 234 -23.53 -9.27 10.74
C ILE A 234 -22.95 -9.50 9.34
N SER A 235 -22.76 -8.46 8.56
CA SER A 235 -22.20 -8.57 7.21
C SER A 235 -20.73 -9.06 7.20
N MET A 236 -19.96 -8.82 8.28
CA MET A 236 -18.62 -9.37 8.45
C MET A 236 -18.66 -10.79 9.02
N ILE A 237 -19.51 -11.07 10.01
CA ILE A 237 -19.57 -12.36 10.73
C ILE A 237 -20.21 -13.44 9.85
N LYS A 238 -21.29 -13.11 9.13
CA LYS A 238 -22.04 -14.01 8.25
C LYS A 238 -21.87 -13.71 6.77
N GLY A 239 -20.88 -12.89 6.41
CA GLY A 239 -20.62 -12.50 5.04
C GLY A 239 -20.34 -13.71 4.14
N VAL A 240 -20.66 -13.56 2.87
CA VAL A 240 -20.42 -14.62 1.87
C VAL A 240 -18.93 -14.80 1.68
N ILE A 241 -18.47 -16.02 1.92
CA ILE A 241 -17.11 -16.44 1.59
C ILE A 241 -17.18 -17.04 0.19
N VAL A 242 -16.65 -16.31 -0.79
CA VAL A 242 -16.57 -16.82 -2.16
C VAL A 242 -15.45 -17.86 -2.20
N PRO A 243 -15.75 -19.12 -2.59
CA PRO A 243 -14.69 -20.12 -2.75
C PRO A 243 -13.74 -19.66 -3.86
N PRO A 244 -12.42 -19.90 -3.72
CA PRO A 244 -11.46 -19.55 -4.76
C PRO A 244 -11.81 -20.29 -6.06
N ALA A 245 -12.01 -19.52 -7.14
CA ALA A 245 -12.21 -20.08 -8.45
C ALA A 245 -10.86 -20.35 -9.11
N PHE A 246 -10.75 -21.52 -9.70
CA PHE A 246 -9.55 -21.96 -10.40
C PHE A 246 -9.90 -22.28 -11.85
N LYS A 247 -9.39 -21.47 -12.79
CA LYS A 247 -9.63 -21.66 -14.23
C LYS A 247 -8.35 -22.13 -14.90
N VAL A 248 -8.35 -23.39 -15.28
CA VAL A 248 -7.21 -24.03 -15.96
C VAL A 248 -7.15 -23.73 -17.46
N GLU A 249 -8.27 -23.23 -18.05
CA GLU A 249 -8.35 -22.88 -19.47
C GLU A 249 -7.78 -21.48 -19.80
N ASN A 250 -6.98 -20.90 -18.93
CA ASN A 250 -6.32 -19.62 -19.20
C ASN A 250 -5.13 -19.82 -20.13
N GLU A 251 -5.22 -19.30 -21.34
CA GLU A 251 -4.20 -19.44 -22.38
C GLU A 251 -2.82 -18.95 -21.94
N LYS A 252 -2.74 -17.82 -21.22
CA LYS A 252 -1.47 -17.23 -20.80
C LYS A 252 -0.79 -18.03 -19.70
N ILE A 253 -1.58 -18.57 -18.78
CA ILE A 253 -1.09 -19.49 -17.74
C ILE A 253 -0.67 -20.81 -18.41
N GLY A 254 -1.52 -21.32 -19.32
CA GLY A 254 -1.25 -22.56 -20.06
C GLY A 254 0.05 -22.52 -20.85
N ILE A 255 0.29 -21.45 -21.63
CA ILE A 255 1.53 -21.35 -22.45
C ILE A 255 2.79 -21.23 -21.57
N ARG A 256 2.74 -20.49 -20.46
CA ARG A 256 3.87 -20.39 -19.52
C ARG A 256 4.15 -21.72 -18.83
N HIS A 257 3.09 -22.45 -18.48
CA HIS A 257 3.24 -23.78 -17.90
C HIS A 257 3.84 -24.76 -18.90
N LEU A 258 3.42 -24.70 -20.16
CA LEU A 258 3.98 -25.45 -21.26
C LEU A 258 5.48 -25.15 -21.43
N TYR A 259 5.86 -23.86 -21.47
CA TYR A 259 7.27 -23.47 -21.58
C TYR A 259 8.11 -23.92 -20.38
N SER A 260 7.53 -23.80 -19.17
CA SER A 260 8.18 -24.28 -17.94
C SER A 260 8.42 -25.78 -17.97
N SER A 261 7.44 -26.55 -18.42
CA SER A 261 7.58 -28.03 -18.58
C SER A 261 8.63 -28.39 -19.61
N ALA A 262 8.61 -27.72 -20.77
CA ALA A 262 9.58 -27.93 -21.81
C ALA A 262 11.02 -27.66 -21.34
N LEU A 263 11.24 -26.55 -20.65
CA LEU A 263 12.55 -26.23 -20.06
C LEU A 263 12.95 -27.22 -18.98
N ALA A 264 12.01 -27.70 -18.15
CA ALA A 264 12.29 -28.65 -17.09
C ALA A 264 12.74 -30.02 -17.69
N PHE A 265 12.12 -30.48 -18.79
CA PHE A 265 12.53 -31.68 -19.50
C PHE A 265 13.89 -31.49 -20.17
N PHE A 266 14.13 -30.33 -20.77
CA PHE A 266 15.41 -29.98 -21.35
C PHE A 266 16.54 -30.00 -20.31
N TRP A 267 16.38 -29.30 -19.19
CA TRP A 267 17.39 -29.22 -18.14
C TRP A 267 17.65 -30.57 -17.43
N ARG A 268 16.67 -31.46 -17.36
CA ARG A 268 16.92 -32.83 -16.88
C ARG A 268 17.89 -33.59 -17.80
N LYS A 269 17.84 -33.31 -19.10
CA LYS A 269 18.70 -33.94 -20.10
C LYS A 269 20.04 -33.23 -20.25
N TYR A 270 20.04 -31.89 -20.06
CA TYR A 270 21.20 -31.01 -20.24
C TYR A 270 21.35 -30.12 -18.98
N PRO A 271 21.77 -30.67 -17.83
CA PRO A 271 21.80 -29.93 -16.55
C PRO A 271 22.81 -28.79 -16.53
N GLU A 272 23.81 -28.80 -17.43
CA GLU A 272 24.83 -27.76 -17.58
C GLU A 272 24.26 -26.39 -17.94
N PHE A 273 23.04 -26.32 -18.50
CA PHE A 273 22.37 -25.06 -18.84
C PHE A 273 21.40 -24.55 -17.77
N PHE A 274 21.37 -25.16 -16.59
CA PHE A 274 20.42 -24.82 -15.52
C PHE A 274 20.96 -23.82 -14.49
N ASP A 275 22.13 -23.26 -14.64
CA ASP A 275 22.79 -22.46 -13.60
C ASP A 275 22.49 -20.96 -13.78
N THR A 276 23.14 -20.33 -14.73
CA THR A 276 23.12 -18.87 -14.90
C THR A 276 22.52 -18.44 -16.25
N ALA A 277 22.20 -17.14 -16.36
CA ALA A 277 21.79 -16.54 -17.60
C ALA A 277 22.89 -16.68 -18.69
N GLU A 278 24.17 -16.59 -18.32
CA GLU A 278 25.30 -16.78 -19.22
C GLU A 278 25.26 -18.15 -19.88
N THR A 279 25.14 -19.23 -19.11
CA THR A 279 25.16 -20.62 -19.66
C THR A 279 24.01 -20.86 -20.61
N MET A 280 22.86 -20.20 -20.39
CA MET A 280 21.69 -20.36 -21.24
C MET A 280 21.70 -19.46 -22.47
N MET A 281 22.27 -18.24 -22.39
CA MET A 281 22.11 -17.19 -23.41
C MET A 281 23.37 -16.85 -24.19
N GLU A 282 24.58 -17.03 -23.66
CA GLU A 282 25.80 -16.69 -24.36
C GLU A 282 26.35 -17.90 -25.15
N SER A 283 26.58 -17.69 -26.43
CA SER A 283 27.20 -18.71 -27.27
C SER A 283 28.70 -18.71 -27.10
N ASP A 284 29.29 -19.90 -27.01
CA ASP A 284 30.72 -20.06 -27.10
C ASP A 284 31.23 -19.76 -28.53
N GLN A 285 32.53 -19.88 -28.75
CA GLN A 285 33.17 -19.68 -30.06
C GLN A 285 32.69 -20.64 -31.18
N PHE A 286 31.96 -21.70 -30.84
CA PHE A 286 31.35 -22.65 -31.73
C PHE A 286 29.85 -22.49 -31.92
N GLY A 287 29.26 -21.46 -31.29
CA GLY A 287 27.82 -21.21 -31.31
C GLY A 287 27.01 -22.15 -30.40
N TYR A 288 27.62 -22.75 -29.37
CA TYR A 288 26.97 -23.63 -28.41
C TYR A 288 26.51 -22.85 -27.19
N CYS A 289 25.22 -22.88 -26.94
CA CYS A 289 24.59 -22.33 -25.74
C CYS A 289 23.25 -22.99 -25.44
N GLY A 290 22.72 -22.80 -24.25
CA GLY A 290 21.46 -23.40 -23.83
C GLY A 290 20.28 -23.07 -24.73
N TYR A 291 20.17 -21.83 -25.22
CA TYR A 291 19.11 -21.40 -26.16
C TYR A 291 19.13 -22.20 -27.45
N VAL A 292 20.30 -22.37 -28.08
CA VAL A 292 20.46 -23.11 -29.34
C VAL A 292 20.17 -24.60 -29.14
N GLU A 293 20.70 -25.19 -28.07
CA GLU A 293 20.46 -26.61 -27.78
C GLU A 293 19.01 -26.89 -27.36
N PHE A 294 18.34 -25.93 -26.65
CA PHE A 294 16.93 -26.05 -26.36
C PHE A 294 16.05 -26.04 -27.61
N LYS A 295 16.39 -25.19 -28.59
CA LYS A 295 15.72 -25.20 -29.90
C LYS A 295 15.88 -26.53 -30.60
N LYS A 296 17.11 -27.05 -30.71
CA LYS A 296 17.40 -28.38 -31.31
C LYS A 296 16.66 -29.51 -30.58
N TYR A 297 16.60 -29.46 -29.26
CA TYR A 297 15.86 -30.41 -28.43
C TYR A 297 14.39 -30.45 -28.82
N LEU A 298 13.75 -29.27 -28.92
CA LEU A 298 12.34 -29.19 -29.30
C LEU A 298 12.07 -29.54 -30.76
N ASP A 299 12.99 -29.21 -31.67
CA ASP A 299 12.92 -29.61 -33.09
C ASP A 299 12.96 -31.14 -33.25
N SER A 300 13.52 -31.89 -32.29
CA SER A 300 13.49 -33.36 -32.27
C SER A 300 12.13 -33.95 -31.86
N HIS A 301 11.15 -33.14 -31.50
CA HIS A 301 9.81 -33.54 -31.08
C HIS A 301 9.80 -34.64 -29.98
N PRO A 302 10.38 -34.44 -28.81
CA PRO A 302 10.52 -35.45 -27.78
C PRO A 302 9.17 -36.00 -27.31
N SER A 303 8.98 -37.32 -27.43
CA SER A 303 7.70 -37.99 -27.14
C SER A 303 7.30 -37.92 -25.68
N ASP A 304 8.27 -38.04 -24.79
CA ASP A 304 8.09 -37.97 -23.35
C ASP A 304 7.52 -36.59 -22.89
N LEU A 305 8.03 -35.50 -23.47
CA LEU A 305 7.50 -34.16 -23.25
C LEU A 305 6.08 -34.02 -23.81
N LYS A 306 5.83 -34.52 -25.01
CA LYS A 306 4.53 -34.48 -25.66
C LYS A 306 3.46 -35.17 -24.78
N ASP A 307 3.75 -36.42 -24.39
CA ASP A 307 2.82 -37.23 -23.62
C ASP A 307 2.51 -36.56 -22.27
N TYR A 308 3.53 -36.00 -21.59
CA TYR A 308 3.35 -35.23 -20.36
C TYR A 308 2.48 -33.99 -20.59
N LEU A 309 2.70 -33.20 -21.64
CA LEU A 309 1.92 -31.99 -21.93
C LEU A 309 0.46 -32.31 -22.25
N LEU A 310 0.19 -33.41 -22.95
CA LEU A 310 -1.18 -33.87 -23.24
C LEU A 310 -1.91 -34.34 -21.98
N GLU A 311 -1.19 -34.88 -21.01
CA GLU A 311 -1.76 -35.28 -19.71
C GLU A 311 -2.03 -34.07 -18.80
N CYS A 312 -1.12 -33.08 -18.77
CA CYS A 312 -1.19 -31.95 -17.84
C CYS A 312 -2.08 -30.80 -18.30
N LEU A 313 -2.18 -30.56 -19.62
CA LEU A 313 -2.94 -29.42 -20.14
C LEU A 313 -4.41 -29.81 -20.43
N PRO A 314 -5.36 -28.90 -20.17
CA PRO A 314 -6.73 -29.09 -20.62
C PRO A 314 -6.78 -29.35 -22.14
N GLN A 315 -7.62 -30.28 -22.58
CA GLN A 315 -7.70 -30.71 -23.96
C GLN A 315 -7.88 -29.55 -24.96
N GLN A 316 -8.73 -28.55 -24.59
CA GLN A 316 -8.95 -27.36 -25.41
C GLN A 316 -7.67 -26.52 -25.59
N ILE A 317 -6.89 -26.39 -24.54
CA ILE A 317 -5.61 -25.65 -24.52
C ILE A 317 -4.55 -26.43 -25.29
N ALA A 318 -4.47 -27.75 -25.12
CA ALA A 318 -3.55 -28.59 -25.85
C ALA A 318 -3.78 -28.56 -27.38
N ILE A 319 -5.05 -28.58 -27.80
CA ILE A 319 -5.45 -28.42 -29.22
C ILE A 319 -5.10 -27.01 -29.71
N LEU A 320 -5.45 -25.95 -28.95
CA LEU A 320 -5.17 -24.57 -29.32
C LEU A 320 -3.68 -24.33 -29.57
N PHE A 321 -2.83 -24.92 -28.71
CA PHE A 321 -1.38 -24.77 -28.82
C PHE A 321 -0.74 -25.73 -29.83
N GLY A 322 -1.49 -26.67 -30.36
CA GLY A 322 -0.96 -27.68 -31.28
C GLY A 322 0.14 -28.53 -30.64
N VAL A 323 -0.11 -29.02 -29.42
CA VAL A 323 0.88 -29.78 -28.61
C VAL A 323 1.34 -31.03 -29.33
N GLU A 324 0.43 -31.75 -30.01
CA GLU A 324 0.78 -32.98 -30.77
C GLU A 324 1.79 -32.74 -31.88
N SER A 325 1.72 -31.60 -32.57
CA SER A 325 2.56 -31.22 -33.68
C SER A 325 3.73 -30.32 -33.32
N PHE A 326 3.88 -29.97 -32.05
CA PHE A 326 4.83 -28.93 -31.58
C PHE A 326 4.65 -27.55 -32.25
N ALA A 327 3.46 -27.24 -32.76
CA ALA A 327 3.20 -25.97 -33.45
C ALA A 327 3.46 -24.73 -32.55
N TRP A 328 3.36 -24.88 -31.25
CA TRP A 328 3.63 -23.83 -30.24
C TRP A 328 5.11 -23.38 -30.25
N THR A 329 6.07 -24.18 -30.75
CA THR A 329 7.48 -23.78 -30.77
C THR A 329 7.75 -22.59 -31.69
N LYS A 330 6.87 -22.34 -32.69
CA LYS A 330 6.93 -21.15 -33.53
C LYS A 330 6.83 -19.85 -32.72
N TRP A 331 5.95 -19.81 -31.74
CA TRP A 331 5.81 -18.61 -30.90
C TRP A 331 7.03 -18.38 -30.00
N LEU A 332 7.74 -19.45 -29.67
CA LEU A 332 8.92 -19.40 -28.81
C LEU A 332 10.18 -18.93 -29.58
N PHE A 333 10.36 -19.33 -30.82
CA PHE A 333 11.63 -19.15 -31.55
C PHE A 333 11.53 -18.34 -32.84
N ASP A 334 10.33 -18.17 -33.41
CA ASP A 334 10.16 -17.45 -34.68
C ASP A 334 9.78 -15.96 -34.41
N GLU A 335 9.11 -15.33 -35.36
CA GLU A 335 8.67 -13.96 -35.23
C GLU A 335 7.78 -13.77 -33.99
N PRO A 336 8.00 -12.70 -33.22
CA PRO A 336 7.24 -12.47 -32.01
C PRO A 336 5.75 -12.25 -32.32
N ASP A 337 4.93 -13.16 -31.85
CA ASP A 337 3.50 -12.94 -31.72
C ASP A 337 3.25 -12.13 -30.45
N GLU A 338 2.55 -10.99 -30.57
CA GLU A 338 2.24 -10.13 -29.42
C GLU A 338 1.43 -10.86 -28.33
N LYS A 339 0.81 -11.96 -28.67
CA LYS A 339 -0.02 -12.78 -27.79
C LYS A 339 0.78 -13.68 -26.84
N TYR A 340 1.93 -14.19 -27.28
CA TYR A 340 2.67 -15.20 -26.54
C TYR A 340 4.10 -14.76 -26.23
N PRO A 341 4.67 -15.19 -25.07
CA PRO A 341 6.06 -14.92 -24.74
C PRO A 341 7.00 -15.52 -25.78
N ASN A 342 7.99 -14.75 -26.23
CA ASN A 342 8.93 -15.16 -27.25
C ASN A 342 10.35 -15.23 -26.68
N PHE A 343 10.96 -16.41 -26.72
CA PHE A 343 12.29 -16.66 -26.17
C PHE A 343 13.40 -16.07 -27.04
N LYS A 344 13.19 -16.03 -28.35
CA LYS A 344 14.13 -15.39 -29.28
C LYS A 344 14.30 -13.90 -28.92
N ARG A 345 13.20 -13.19 -28.69
CA ARG A 345 13.25 -11.78 -28.26
C ARG A 345 14.08 -11.61 -26.99
N VAL A 346 13.92 -12.51 -26.02
CA VAL A 346 14.67 -12.46 -24.75
C VAL A 346 16.15 -12.76 -24.97
N TYR A 347 16.47 -13.72 -25.85
CA TYR A 347 17.82 -14.02 -26.27
C TYR A 347 18.49 -12.83 -26.97
N ASP A 348 17.80 -12.23 -27.94
CA ASP A 348 18.31 -11.07 -28.68
C ASP A 348 18.51 -9.85 -27.75
N LEU A 349 17.59 -9.61 -26.81
CA LEU A 349 17.70 -8.56 -25.80
C LEU A 349 18.95 -8.78 -24.92
N TYR A 350 19.13 -9.99 -24.38
CA TYR A 350 20.28 -10.33 -23.55
C TYR A 350 21.60 -10.05 -24.28
N ASN A 351 21.75 -10.57 -25.50
CA ASN A 351 22.98 -10.40 -26.27
C ASN A 351 23.23 -8.93 -26.68
N THR A 352 22.17 -8.15 -26.92
CA THR A 352 22.27 -6.72 -27.21
C THR A 352 22.77 -5.95 -25.98
N GLU A 353 22.24 -6.24 -24.79
CA GLU A 353 22.69 -5.60 -23.56
C GLU A 353 24.13 -5.99 -23.18
N ILE A 354 24.50 -7.26 -23.30
CA ILE A 354 25.89 -7.72 -23.09
C ILE A 354 26.85 -7.00 -24.05
N SER A 355 26.52 -6.98 -25.34
CA SER A 355 27.35 -6.32 -26.34
C SER A 355 27.51 -4.80 -26.08
N ALA A 356 26.43 -4.16 -25.65
CA ALA A 356 26.47 -2.73 -25.29
C ALA A 356 27.42 -2.48 -24.07
N LEU A 357 27.31 -3.33 -23.04
CA LEU A 357 28.17 -3.24 -21.84
C LEU A 357 29.64 -3.55 -22.15
N GLU A 358 29.91 -4.52 -23.01
CA GLU A 358 31.27 -4.84 -23.46
C GLU A 358 31.90 -3.72 -24.27
N ASN A 359 31.12 -3.11 -25.19
CA ASN A 359 31.54 -1.95 -25.96
C ASN A 359 31.83 -0.74 -25.03
N GLU A 360 30.98 -0.50 -24.03
CA GLU A 360 31.18 0.56 -23.03
C GLU A 360 32.45 0.29 -22.20
N LYS A 361 32.69 -0.96 -21.79
CA LYS A 361 33.93 -1.37 -21.10
C LYS A 361 35.18 -1.12 -21.94
N MET A 362 35.14 -1.47 -23.23
CA MET A 362 36.24 -1.20 -24.17
C MET A 362 36.48 0.30 -24.35
N ARG A 363 35.41 1.10 -24.47
CA ARG A 363 35.48 2.54 -24.58
C ARG A 363 36.12 3.17 -23.33
N ALA A 364 35.64 2.81 -22.14
CA ALA A 364 36.15 3.28 -20.87
C ALA A 364 37.63 2.88 -20.66
N PHE A 365 38.00 1.65 -21.03
CA PHE A 365 39.38 1.17 -20.99
C PHE A 365 40.31 2.00 -21.91
N ASN A 366 39.88 2.26 -23.13
CA ASN A 366 40.62 3.06 -24.09
C ASN A 366 40.74 4.55 -23.67
N ALA A 367 39.76 5.05 -22.90
CA ALA A 367 39.76 6.39 -22.34
C ALA A 367 40.54 6.52 -20.99
N ASN A 368 41.18 5.44 -20.51
CA ASN A 368 41.80 5.37 -19.18
C ASN A 368 40.84 5.65 -18.02
N GLU A 369 39.54 5.37 -18.20
CA GLU A 369 38.53 5.46 -17.16
C GLU A 369 38.46 4.16 -16.35
N LYS A 370 37.85 4.24 -15.13
CA LYS A 370 37.69 3.05 -14.29
C LYS A 370 36.65 2.09 -14.85
N VAL A 371 37.04 0.88 -15.13
CA VAL A 371 36.19 -0.20 -15.71
C VAL A 371 35.58 -1.15 -14.68
N ASP A 372 35.90 -0.96 -13.37
CA ASP A 372 35.47 -1.86 -12.30
C ASP A 372 33.95 -2.01 -12.21
N TYR A 373 33.25 -0.92 -12.36
CA TYR A 373 31.77 -0.89 -12.36
C TYR A 373 31.16 -1.68 -13.52
N ILE A 374 31.61 -1.42 -14.74
CA ILE A 374 31.06 -2.07 -15.93
C ILE A 374 31.36 -3.57 -15.89
N SER A 375 32.57 -3.94 -15.42
CA SER A 375 32.97 -5.34 -15.24
C SER A 375 32.12 -6.06 -14.20
N TRP A 376 31.80 -5.38 -13.10
CA TRP A 376 30.91 -5.89 -12.06
C TRP A 376 29.47 -6.05 -12.59
N ARG A 377 28.96 -5.07 -13.35
CA ARG A 377 27.63 -5.11 -13.96
C ARG A 377 27.52 -6.28 -14.95
N LEU A 378 28.50 -6.46 -15.81
CA LEU A 378 28.62 -7.60 -16.71
C LEU A 378 28.57 -8.93 -15.94
N LYS A 379 29.38 -9.01 -14.88
CA LYS A 379 29.43 -10.22 -14.05
C LYS A 379 28.06 -10.50 -13.42
N ASN A 380 27.41 -9.52 -12.81
CA ASN A 380 26.09 -9.73 -12.17
C ASN A 380 25.00 -10.10 -13.16
N TYR A 381 25.05 -9.56 -14.37
CA TYR A 381 24.08 -9.88 -15.41
C TYR A 381 24.29 -11.32 -15.92
N ARG A 382 25.54 -11.78 -16.03
CA ARG A 382 25.90 -13.14 -16.36
C ARG A 382 25.58 -14.16 -15.28
N ASP A 383 25.94 -13.83 -14.04
CA ASP A 383 25.76 -14.67 -12.84
C ASP A 383 24.29 -14.72 -12.37
N GLU A 384 23.37 -13.99 -13.00
CA GLU A 384 21.94 -14.05 -12.63
C GLU A 384 21.40 -15.48 -12.86
N SER A 385 20.65 -16.02 -11.88
CA SER A 385 20.02 -17.33 -12.03
C SER A 385 19.13 -17.36 -13.28
N VAL A 386 19.25 -18.38 -14.11
CA VAL A 386 18.48 -18.57 -15.35
C VAL A 386 16.97 -18.52 -15.08
N ILE A 387 16.50 -19.11 -13.97
CA ILE A 387 15.08 -19.07 -13.57
C ILE A 387 14.63 -17.63 -13.31
N SER A 388 15.41 -16.86 -12.54
CA SER A 388 15.09 -15.46 -12.26
C SER A 388 15.06 -14.62 -13.52
N PHE A 389 16.05 -14.79 -14.38
CA PHE A 389 16.16 -14.08 -15.65
C PHE A 389 14.96 -14.38 -16.59
N LEU A 390 14.62 -15.66 -16.79
CA LEU A 390 13.49 -16.05 -17.63
C LEU A 390 12.13 -15.65 -17.04
N SER A 391 12.01 -15.64 -15.71
CA SER A 391 10.80 -15.19 -15.03
C SER A 391 10.60 -13.68 -15.15
N LYS A 392 11.67 -12.88 -15.03
CA LYS A 392 11.62 -11.42 -15.23
C LYS A 392 11.17 -11.05 -16.63
N ASN A 393 11.63 -11.82 -17.61
CA ASN A 393 11.30 -11.63 -19.02
C ASN A 393 10.03 -12.35 -19.48
N GLY A 394 9.23 -12.90 -18.57
CA GLY A 394 7.90 -13.44 -18.83
C GLY A 394 7.85 -14.80 -19.52
N ILE A 395 8.98 -15.48 -19.75
CA ILE A 395 9.05 -16.85 -20.33
C ILE A 395 8.55 -17.85 -19.30
N LEU A 396 9.05 -17.77 -18.06
CA LEU A 396 8.61 -18.61 -16.96
C LEU A 396 7.55 -17.91 -16.10
N PRO A 397 6.67 -18.67 -15.44
CA PRO A 397 5.72 -18.09 -14.50
C PRO A 397 6.45 -17.53 -13.25
N LYS A 398 6.04 -16.35 -12.81
CA LYS A 398 6.54 -15.70 -11.57
C LYS A 398 5.90 -16.25 -10.30
N TYR A 399 5.46 -17.49 -10.28
CA TYR A 399 4.74 -18.03 -9.12
C TYR A 399 5.68 -18.26 -7.92
N GLY A 400 5.38 -17.56 -6.81
CA GLY A 400 6.03 -17.81 -5.53
C GLY A 400 7.44 -17.27 -5.34
N PHE A 401 8.06 -16.66 -6.35
CA PHE A 401 9.36 -16.00 -6.23
C PHE A 401 9.18 -14.48 -6.30
N PRO A 402 9.48 -13.75 -5.23
CA PRO A 402 9.51 -12.30 -5.29
C PRO A 402 10.70 -11.86 -6.17
N VAL A 403 10.43 -11.39 -7.37
CA VAL A 403 11.46 -11.05 -8.37
C VAL A 403 12.04 -9.66 -8.16
N ASP A 404 11.26 -8.77 -7.55
CA ASP A 404 11.62 -7.36 -7.32
C ASP A 404 11.51 -7.05 -5.82
N THR A 405 12.07 -7.90 -4.94
CA THR A 405 12.12 -7.60 -3.51
C THR A 405 13.31 -6.74 -3.18
N VAL A 406 13.05 -5.74 -2.36
CA VAL A 406 14.06 -4.85 -1.80
C VAL A 406 13.99 -4.87 -0.28
N GLU A 407 15.11 -4.64 0.36
CA GLU A 407 15.26 -4.73 1.80
C GLU A 407 15.47 -3.34 2.43
N LEU A 408 14.92 -3.15 3.63
CA LEU A 408 15.29 -2.06 4.51
C LEU A 408 16.39 -2.54 5.46
N LEU A 409 17.64 -2.14 5.24
CA LEU A 409 18.79 -2.50 6.05
C LEU A 409 18.89 -1.62 7.30
N LEU A 410 19.17 -2.22 8.44
CA LEU A 410 19.41 -1.50 9.70
C LEU A 410 20.84 -0.99 9.80
N GLU A 411 21.80 -1.70 9.20
CA GLU A 411 23.22 -1.36 9.21
C GLU A 411 23.84 -1.51 7.81
N THR A 412 24.88 -0.73 7.53
CA THR A 412 25.61 -0.78 6.25
C THR A 412 26.34 -2.10 5.99
N LYS A 413 26.51 -2.93 7.01
CA LYS A 413 27.20 -4.24 6.91
C LYS A 413 26.27 -5.41 6.58
N GLY A 414 25.00 -5.14 6.28
CA GLY A 414 24.07 -6.16 5.78
C GLY A 414 23.49 -7.11 6.82
N SER A 415 23.61 -6.81 8.13
CA SER A 415 22.98 -7.59 9.18
C SER A 415 21.79 -6.84 9.78
N ASN A 416 20.59 -7.41 9.65
CA ASN A 416 19.37 -6.88 10.26
C ASN A 416 19.09 -7.45 11.67
N GLY A 417 20.10 -8.11 12.28
CA GLY A 417 19.95 -8.67 13.64
C GLY A 417 18.78 -9.67 13.75
N GLY A 418 18.58 -10.50 12.73
CA GLY A 418 17.51 -11.51 12.71
C GLY A 418 16.15 -11.00 12.22
N LEU A 419 16.05 -9.75 11.73
CA LEU A 419 14.83 -9.22 11.14
C LEU A 419 14.84 -9.37 9.61
N ASP A 420 13.76 -9.86 9.04
CA ASP A 420 13.50 -9.83 7.60
C ASP A 420 12.60 -8.64 7.28
N LEU A 421 13.19 -7.59 6.71
CA LEU A 421 12.52 -6.38 6.28
C LEU A 421 12.45 -6.28 4.75
N SER A 422 12.29 -7.44 4.10
CA SER A 422 12.12 -7.51 2.65
C SER A 422 10.68 -7.21 2.24
N ARG A 423 10.50 -6.46 1.16
CA ARG A 423 9.19 -6.13 0.56
C ARG A 423 9.31 -6.12 -0.95
N ASP A 424 8.22 -6.47 -1.60
CA ASP A 424 8.06 -6.19 -3.03
C ASP A 424 8.25 -4.69 -3.30
N LEU A 425 8.92 -4.36 -4.40
CA LEU A 425 9.27 -2.98 -4.75
C LEU A 425 8.03 -2.07 -4.84
N SER A 426 6.89 -2.60 -5.29
CA SER A 426 5.62 -1.88 -5.36
C SER A 426 5.14 -1.38 -4.00
N MET A 427 5.39 -2.14 -2.96
CA MET A 427 5.08 -1.77 -1.58
C MET A 427 6.21 -0.94 -0.97
N ALA A 428 7.46 -1.30 -1.26
CA ALA A 428 8.63 -0.68 -0.65
C ALA A 428 8.75 0.81 -1.00
N ILE A 429 8.42 1.23 -2.22
CA ILE A 429 8.42 2.65 -2.60
C ILE A 429 7.46 3.52 -1.77
N SER A 430 6.47 2.93 -1.12
CA SER A 430 5.54 3.63 -0.22
C SER A 430 5.80 3.36 1.26
N GLU A 431 6.24 2.14 1.62
CA GLU A 431 6.45 1.74 3.02
C GLU A 431 7.86 2.07 3.53
N TYR A 432 8.85 2.04 2.63
CA TYR A 432 10.26 2.31 2.94
C TYR A 432 10.79 3.61 2.34
N ALA A 433 9.92 4.43 1.76
CA ALA A 433 10.30 5.76 1.31
C ALA A 433 10.97 6.55 2.44
N PRO A 434 11.97 7.40 2.14
CA PRO A 434 12.69 8.17 3.15
C PRO A 434 11.77 9.00 4.05
N GLY A 435 11.87 8.80 5.36
CA GLY A 435 10.99 9.38 6.37
C GLY A 435 9.87 8.45 6.86
N CYS A 436 9.57 7.35 6.16
CA CYS A 436 8.64 6.34 6.66
C CYS A 436 9.19 5.63 7.89
N GLN A 437 8.27 5.22 8.75
CA GLN A 437 8.58 4.53 9.99
C GLN A 437 7.96 3.13 10.01
N VAL A 438 8.77 2.16 10.34
CA VAL A 438 8.38 0.75 10.48
C VAL A 438 8.59 0.31 11.91
N VAL A 439 7.61 -0.37 12.48
CA VAL A 439 7.75 -1.00 13.80
C VAL A 439 8.00 -2.48 13.60
N ALA A 440 9.15 -2.95 14.10
CA ALA A 440 9.55 -4.35 14.04
C ALA A 440 10.28 -4.75 15.32
N ASN A 441 9.87 -5.90 15.91
CA ASN A 441 10.43 -6.44 17.15
C ASN A 441 10.62 -5.39 18.26
N GLY A 442 9.57 -4.60 18.53
CA GLY A 442 9.57 -3.57 19.57
C GLY A 442 10.46 -2.36 19.31
N LYS A 443 10.94 -2.19 18.08
CA LYS A 443 11.78 -1.07 17.64
C LYS A 443 11.04 -0.22 16.61
N LEU A 444 11.17 1.11 16.72
CA LEU A 444 10.70 2.05 15.70
C LEU A 444 11.88 2.41 14.79
N ILE A 445 11.81 1.96 13.57
CA ILE A 445 12.84 2.07 12.54
C ILE A 445 12.40 3.14 11.55
N THR A 446 13.23 4.14 11.29
CA THR A 446 12.95 5.19 10.30
C THR A 446 13.82 4.98 9.07
N SER A 447 13.22 4.84 7.89
CA SER A 447 13.94 4.82 6.62
C SER A 447 14.51 6.21 6.33
N ARG A 448 15.78 6.26 5.91
CA ARG A 448 16.46 7.55 5.69
C ARG A 448 17.27 7.62 4.41
N TYR A 449 17.77 6.50 3.93
CA TYR A 449 18.64 6.49 2.76
C TYR A 449 18.07 5.55 1.70
N ILE A 450 18.22 5.94 0.45
CA ILE A 450 18.07 5.03 -0.68
C ILE A 450 19.41 4.35 -0.86
N ARG A 451 19.44 3.02 -0.73
CA ARG A 451 20.70 2.27 -0.79
C ARG A 451 21.36 2.48 -2.14
N ARG A 452 22.66 2.75 -2.07
CA ARG A 452 23.55 2.84 -3.24
C ARG A 452 24.62 1.78 -3.11
N MET A 453 24.93 1.13 -4.20
CA MET A 453 26.06 0.23 -4.26
C MET A 453 27.30 1.01 -4.75
N PRO A 454 28.49 0.70 -4.26
CA PRO A 454 29.70 1.34 -4.75
C PRO A 454 29.83 1.14 -6.26
N HIS A 455 30.06 2.23 -6.98
CA HIS A 455 30.23 2.25 -8.43
C HIS A 455 28.98 1.95 -9.27
N GLU A 456 27.78 1.90 -8.67
CA GLU A 456 26.51 1.74 -9.37
C GLU A 456 25.69 3.02 -9.35
N HIS A 457 24.95 3.28 -10.43
CA HIS A 457 23.97 4.33 -10.51
C HIS A 457 22.57 3.71 -10.43
N TRP A 458 21.64 4.37 -9.76
CA TRP A 458 20.24 3.98 -9.81
C TRP A 458 19.73 4.06 -11.24
N ARG A 459 18.87 3.15 -11.63
CA ARG A 459 18.12 3.28 -12.86
C ARG A 459 17.14 4.42 -12.71
N MET A 460 17.27 5.43 -13.57
CA MET A 460 16.45 6.64 -13.55
C MET A 460 15.71 6.79 -14.87
N TYR A 461 14.53 7.38 -14.79
CA TYR A 461 13.73 7.72 -15.96
C TYR A 461 13.23 9.14 -15.84
N ASP A 462 13.33 9.87 -16.94
CA ASP A 462 12.65 11.14 -17.09
C ASP A 462 11.21 10.91 -17.50
N TYR A 463 10.31 11.68 -16.92
CA TYR A 463 8.89 11.54 -17.20
C TYR A 463 8.16 12.86 -17.19
N VAL A 464 7.07 12.90 -17.94
CA VAL A 464 6.11 13.99 -17.91
C VAL A 464 4.70 13.41 -18.02
N LYS A 465 3.80 13.87 -17.17
CA LYS A 465 2.38 13.58 -17.26
C LYS A 465 1.74 14.67 -18.13
N CYS A 466 1.24 14.27 -19.28
CA CYS A 466 0.67 15.22 -20.23
C CYS A 466 -0.47 16.03 -19.59
N PRO A 467 -0.43 17.38 -19.61
CA PRO A 467 -1.49 18.18 -19.03
C PRO A 467 -2.82 18.04 -19.79
N ASN A 468 -2.76 17.72 -21.09
CA ASN A 468 -3.93 17.58 -21.93
C ASN A 468 -4.61 16.19 -21.79
N CYS A 469 -3.89 15.09 -22.03
CA CYS A 469 -4.47 13.73 -22.03
C CYS A 469 -4.13 12.91 -20.78
N GLN A 470 -3.35 13.43 -19.82
CA GLN A 470 -2.93 12.76 -18.59
C GLN A 470 -2.11 11.47 -18.81
N THR A 471 -1.70 11.18 -20.05
CA THR A 471 -0.83 10.05 -20.36
C THR A 471 0.55 10.29 -19.79
N LEU A 472 1.14 9.26 -19.21
CA LEU A 472 2.50 9.29 -18.70
C LEU A 472 3.49 8.97 -19.84
N ASN A 473 4.35 9.92 -20.16
CA ASN A 473 5.43 9.75 -21.12
C ASN A 473 6.72 9.54 -20.31
N ILE A 474 7.48 8.50 -20.61
CA ILE A 474 8.74 8.17 -19.93
C ILE A 474 9.84 7.86 -20.94
N GLU A 475 11.07 8.23 -20.59
CA GLU A 475 12.30 7.87 -21.29
C GLU A 475 13.40 7.52 -20.28
N LEU A 476 14.32 6.66 -20.66
CA LEU A 476 15.49 6.37 -19.82
C LEU A 476 16.29 7.68 -19.64
N HIS A 477 16.69 7.99 -18.43
CA HIS A 477 17.44 9.21 -18.12
C HIS A 477 18.81 9.17 -18.78
N THR A 478 19.00 10.03 -19.78
CA THR A 478 20.24 10.25 -20.53
C THR A 478 20.39 11.75 -20.78
N GLU A 479 21.51 12.19 -21.33
CA GLU A 479 21.70 13.61 -21.70
C GLU A 479 20.65 14.08 -22.72
N ASP A 480 20.22 13.18 -23.61
CA ASP A 480 19.25 13.48 -24.69
C ASP A 480 17.79 13.15 -24.33
N SER A 481 17.52 12.55 -23.18
CA SER A 481 16.18 12.09 -22.81
C SER A 481 15.12 13.19 -22.81
N LYS A 482 15.50 14.41 -22.41
CA LYS A 482 14.61 15.58 -22.41
C LYS A 482 14.23 16.02 -23.81
N GLU A 483 15.09 15.80 -24.80
CA GLU A 483 14.78 16.08 -26.20
C GLU A 483 13.70 15.15 -26.76
N HIS A 484 13.71 13.88 -26.33
CA HIS A 484 12.70 12.89 -26.71
C HIS A 484 11.35 13.13 -26.02
N LEU A 485 11.33 13.88 -24.91
CA LEU A 485 10.12 14.24 -24.16
C LEU A 485 9.61 15.67 -24.49
N LYS A 486 9.82 16.17 -25.71
CA LYS A 486 9.28 17.48 -26.13
C LYS A 486 7.79 17.45 -26.44
N PHE A 487 7.26 16.31 -26.84
CA PHE A 487 5.86 16.16 -27.23
C PHE A 487 5.24 14.89 -26.62
N CYS A 488 3.96 14.99 -26.29
CA CYS A 488 3.19 13.83 -25.84
C CYS A 488 3.06 12.81 -26.99
N LYS A 489 3.47 11.58 -26.74
CA LYS A 489 3.40 10.49 -27.71
C LYS A 489 1.95 10.14 -28.10
N GLN A 490 0.97 10.46 -27.23
CA GLN A 490 -0.44 10.16 -27.45
C GLN A 490 -1.22 11.27 -28.16
N CYS A 491 -1.06 12.52 -27.75
CA CYS A 491 -1.89 13.64 -28.25
C CYS A 491 -1.10 14.74 -28.93
N GLY A 492 0.23 14.61 -29.05
CA GLY A 492 1.09 15.61 -29.69
C GLY A 492 1.26 16.94 -28.93
N CYS A 493 0.69 17.06 -27.71
CA CYS A 493 0.85 18.27 -26.89
C CYS A 493 2.33 18.50 -26.55
N GLY A 494 2.82 19.73 -26.75
CA GLY A 494 4.19 20.09 -26.39
C GLY A 494 4.38 20.23 -24.89
N PHE A 495 5.57 19.88 -24.40
CA PHE A 495 5.98 20.02 -23.02
C PHE A 495 7.08 21.05 -22.86
N ASN A 496 7.06 21.75 -21.73
CA ASN A 496 8.18 22.60 -21.33
C ASN A 496 9.22 21.76 -20.58
N GLU A 497 10.50 22.07 -20.73
CA GLU A 497 11.57 21.36 -20.03
C GLU A 497 11.41 21.38 -18.50
N THR A 498 10.79 22.41 -17.95
CA THR A 498 10.51 22.53 -16.50
C THR A 498 9.42 21.59 -16.00
N GLU A 499 8.63 21.00 -16.89
CA GLU A 499 7.58 20.02 -16.56
C GLU A 499 8.13 18.60 -16.50
N VAL A 500 9.29 18.36 -17.09
CA VAL A 500 9.96 17.07 -17.08
C VAL A 500 10.53 16.81 -15.68
N LYS A 501 10.12 15.72 -15.07
CA LYS A 501 10.61 15.25 -13.79
C LYS A 501 11.37 13.95 -13.96
N THR A 502 12.20 13.61 -12.98
CA THR A 502 12.93 12.35 -12.96
C THR A 502 12.45 11.48 -11.79
N PHE A 503 12.22 10.19 -12.04
CA PHE A 503 12.06 9.22 -10.98
C PHE A 503 13.22 8.22 -10.98
N LEU A 504 13.56 7.76 -9.78
CA LEU A 504 14.55 6.71 -9.58
C LEU A 504 13.88 5.41 -9.10
N ILE A 505 14.45 4.29 -9.52
CA ILE A 505 14.04 2.95 -9.06
C ILE A 505 14.98 2.56 -7.92
N PRO A 506 14.49 2.36 -6.68
CA PRO A 506 15.32 1.96 -5.55
C PRO A 506 15.60 0.44 -5.55
N GLU A 507 16.20 -0.05 -6.63
CA GLU A 507 16.45 -1.47 -6.88
C GLU A 507 17.40 -2.13 -5.87
N PHE A 508 18.23 -1.34 -5.19
CA PHE A 508 19.12 -1.84 -4.14
C PHE A 508 18.51 -1.76 -2.73
N GLY A 509 17.28 -1.26 -2.61
CA GLY A 509 16.56 -1.11 -1.36
C GLY A 509 16.88 0.18 -0.60
N PHE A 510 16.70 0.12 0.72
CA PHE A 510 16.76 1.28 1.59
C PHE A 510 17.66 1.00 2.80
N ILE A 511 18.10 2.06 3.47
CA ILE A 511 18.85 1.96 4.73
C ILE A 511 18.15 2.83 5.78
N ALA A 512 18.03 2.29 6.98
CA ALA A 512 17.42 2.98 8.12
C ALA A 512 18.34 4.06 8.68
N ASP A 513 17.75 5.01 9.41
CA ASP A 513 18.46 5.92 10.29
C ASP A 513 19.10 5.13 11.44
N LYS A 514 20.27 5.54 11.89
CA LYS A 514 20.97 4.93 13.04
C LYS A 514 20.21 5.06 14.36
N ASN A 515 19.34 6.07 14.46
CA ASN A 515 18.55 6.33 15.65
C ASN A 515 17.31 5.45 15.70
N ILE A 516 17.44 4.25 16.24
CA ILE A 516 16.32 3.36 16.50
C ILE A 516 15.65 3.81 17.80
N ALA A 517 14.35 4.13 17.70
CA ALA A 517 13.55 4.59 18.85
C ALA A 517 12.65 3.47 19.39
N LYS A 518 12.11 3.67 20.60
CA LYS A 518 11.01 2.84 21.08
C LYS A 518 9.71 3.25 20.38
N PRO A 519 8.85 2.29 20.00
CA PRO A 519 7.58 2.61 19.38
C PRO A 519 6.68 3.38 20.35
N THR A 520 5.88 4.28 19.80
CA THR A 520 4.85 5.01 20.56
C THR A 520 3.52 4.26 20.50
N LEU A 521 2.54 4.65 21.30
CA LEU A 521 1.18 4.11 21.26
C LEU A 521 0.42 4.51 19.98
N VAL A 522 0.94 5.48 19.24
CA VAL A 522 0.36 5.93 17.97
C VAL A 522 1.02 5.17 16.83
N LYS A 523 0.21 4.54 15.98
CA LYS A 523 0.71 3.87 14.76
C LYS A 523 1.36 4.92 13.85
N PRO A 524 2.58 4.66 13.34
CA PRO A 524 3.17 5.51 12.32
C PRO A 524 2.23 5.63 11.12
N GLU A 525 1.93 6.86 10.71
CA GLU A 525 1.12 7.10 9.51
C GLU A 525 1.96 6.80 8.28
N ARG A 526 1.38 6.12 7.29
CA ARG A 526 1.96 6.05 5.94
C ARG A 526 1.85 7.42 5.33
N THR A 527 2.95 8.10 5.15
CA THR A 527 2.98 9.47 4.64
C THR A 527 2.96 9.52 3.12
N PHE A 528 3.41 8.46 2.45
CA PHE A 528 3.59 8.46 1.00
C PHE A 528 2.58 7.56 0.28
N LYS A 529 2.03 8.09 -0.81
CA LYS A 529 1.08 7.38 -1.68
C LYS A 529 1.74 7.15 -3.03
N SER A 530 1.48 6.00 -3.62
CA SER A 530 1.87 5.69 -4.98
C SER A 530 0.64 5.60 -5.89
N GLU A 531 0.83 5.95 -7.16
CA GLU A 531 -0.21 5.89 -8.18
C GLU A 531 0.29 5.14 -9.41
N ALA A 532 -0.56 4.23 -9.90
CA ALA A 532 -0.31 3.54 -11.15
C ALA A 532 -0.73 4.42 -12.33
N SER A 533 0.09 4.47 -13.35
CA SER A 533 -0.19 5.13 -14.61
C SER A 533 0.17 4.20 -15.77
N PHE A 534 -0.66 4.20 -16.80
CA PHE A 534 -0.34 3.53 -18.04
C PHE A 534 0.67 4.37 -18.81
N VAL A 535 1.75 3.72 -19.24
CA VAL A 535 2.77 4.36 -20.06
C VAL A 535 2.35 4.26 -21.52
N ASN A 536 2.55 5.33 -22.26
CA ASN A 536 2.14 5.42 -23.66
C ASN A 536 2.60 4.19 -24.47
N TYR A 537 1.69 3.71 -25.31
CA TYR A 537 1.91 2.62 -26.24
C TYR A 537 1.93 3.13 -27.68
N LYS A 538 2.61 2.45 -28.60
CA LYS A 538 2.61 2.82 -30.03
C LYS A 538 1.20 2.78 -30.61
N ASP A 539 0.84 3.76 -31.41
CA ASP A 539 -0.50 3.99 -31.97
C ASP A 539 -1.04 2.89 -32.93
N ASP A 540 -0.29 1.81 -33.14
CA ASP A 540 -0.59 0.79 -34.15
C ASP A 540 -1.45 -0.38 -33.64
N MET A 541 -1.95 -0.32 -32.39
CA MET A 541 -2.81 -1.39 -31.86
C MET A 541 -4.23 -1.26 -32.37
N PRO A 542 -4.80 -2.34 -32.95
CA PRO A 542 -6.16 -2.30 -33.48
C PRO A 542 -7.19 -2.11 -32.34
N GLU A 543 -7.96 -1.05 -32.43
CA GLU A 543 -9.14 -0.83 -31.57
C GLU A 543 -10.31 -1.67 -32.11
N ALA A 544 -10.76 -2.65 -31.34
CA ALA A 544 -12.00 -3.35 -31.60
C ALA A 544 -13.19 -2.47 -31.19
N LYS A 545 -14.19 -2.32 -32.05
CA LYS A 545 -15.41 -1.57 -31.73
C LYS A 545 -16.54 -2.54 -31.48
N TYR A 546 -17.03 -2.54 -30.24
CA TYR A 546 -18.18 -3.36 -29.83
C TYR A 546 -19.42 -2.50 -29.69
N SER A 547 -20.56 -3.02 -30.15
CA SER A 547 -21.84 -2.32 -30.04
C SER A 547 -22.56 -2.75 -28.76
N VAL A 548 -22.76 -1.82 -27.84
CA VAL A 548 -23.53 -2.06 -26.63
C VAL A 548 -24.77 -1.17 -26.70
N ASN A 549 -25.96 -1.78 -26.79
CA ASN A 549 -27.21 -1.07 -26.96
C ASN A 549 -27.18 -0.01 -28.10
N GLY A 550 -26.61 -0.39 -29.26
CA GLY A 550 -26.48 0.47 -30.43
C GLY A 550 -25.41 1.57 -30.34
N LYS A 551 -24.65 1.65 -29.24
CA LYS A 551 -23.53 2.59 -29.05
C LYS A 551 -22.21 1.87 -29.12
N ASN A 552 -21.22 2.50 -29.75
CA ASN A 552 -19.89 1.93 -29.90
C ASN A 552 -19.07 2.12 -28.62
N VAL A 553 -18.38 1.05 -28.22
CA VAL A 553 -17.36 1.02 -27.17
C VAL A 553 -16.06 0.54 -27.81
N GLY A 554 -15.02 1.36 -27.74
CA GLY A 554 -13.69 0.99 -28.23
C GLY A 554 -12.96 0.16 -27.20
N VAL A 555 -12.34 -0.93 -27.62
CA VAL A 555 -11.56 -1.82 -26.74
C VAL A 555 -10.25 -2.14 -27.41
N THR A 556 -9.14 -1.91 -26.67
CA THR A 556 -7.80 -2.30 -27.11
C THR A 556 -7.18 -3.19 -26.03
N ALA A 557 -6.89 -4.44 -26.38
CA ALA A 557 -6.22 -5.38 -25.48
C ALA A 557 -4.74 -5.42 -25.81
N ILE A 558 -3.90 -5.23 -24.80
CA ILE A 558 -2.44 -5.14 -24.91
C ILE A 558 -1.83 -6.22 -24.02
N SER A 559 -1.04 -7.09 -24.62
CA SER A 559 -0.17 -8.00 -23.88
C SER A 559 1.14 -7.27 -23.56
N ASN A 560 1.66 -7.47 -22.35
CA ASN A 560 2.88 -6.80 -21.91
C ASN A 560 2.81 -5.26 -22.03
N GLY A 561 1.63 -4.68 -21.71
CA GLY A 561 1.48 -3.24 -21.58
C GLY A 561 2.34 -2.70 -20.44
N ARG A 562 3.07 -1.62 -20.70
CA ARG A 562 3.97 -1.03 -19.71
C ARG A 562 3.21 -0.13 -18.75
N MET A 563 3.31 -0.45 -17.47
CA MET A 563 2.78 0.35 -16.38
C MET A 563 3.91 1.00 -15.60
N ALA A 564 3.66 2.15 -15.01
CA ALA A 564 4.56 2.77 -14.05
C ALA A 564 3.81 3.04 -12.74
N MET A 565 4.45 2.73 -11.62
CA MET A 565 4.00 3.09 -10.29
C MET A 565 4.92 4.18 -9.76
N LEU A 566 4.39 5.34 -9.43
CA LEU A 566 5.16 6.51 -8.98
C LEU A 566 4.63 7.00 -7.63
N THR A 567 5.54 7.47 -6.77
CA THR A 567 5.12 8.22 -5.57
C THR A 567 4.54 9.57 -5.97
N VAL A 568 3.49 9.99 -5.27
CA VAL A 568 2.87 11.31 -5.45
C VAL A 568 3.80 12.42 -4.98
N ASP A 569 4.58 12.12 -3.94
CA ASP A 569 5.52 13.03 -3.32
C ASP A 569 6.92 12.88 -3.91
N ASP A 570 7.66 13.97 -3.96
CA ASP A 570 9.05 14.02 -4.42
C ASP A 570 10.00 14.00 -3.21
N PHE A 571 11.24 13.58 -3.43
CA PHE A 571 12.30 13.49 -2.43
C PHE A 571 13.53 14.25 -2.89
N PHE A 572 14.22 14.91 -1.96
CA PHE A 572 15.56 15.43 -2.18
C PHE A 572 16.58 14.36 -1.80
N VAL A 573 17.38 13.91 -2.76
CA VAL A 573 18.28 12.76 -2.64
C VAL A 573 19.71 13.17 -2.93
N CYS A 574 20.65 12.75 -2.10
CA CYS A 574 22.08 12.87 -2.38
C CYS A 574 22.53 11.70 -3.27
N GLN A 575 23.00 12.01 -4.44
CA GLN A 575 23.48 10.99 -5.39
C GLN A 575 24.77 10.29 -4.95
N GLU A 576 25.51 10.86 -4.00
CA GLU A 576 26.76 10.27 -3.50
C GLU A 576 26.51 9.24 -2.40
N CYS A 577 25.66 9.53 -1.43
CA CYS A 577 25.51 8.67 -0.24
C CYS A 577 24.09 8.11 -0.06
N GLY A 578 23.15 8.48 -0.92
CA GLY A 578 21.75 8.03 -0.84
C GLY A 578 20.91 8.69 0.26
N TYR A 579 21.45 9.67 1.01
CA TYR A 579 20.66 10.42 1.98
C TYR A 579 19.45 11.06 1.30
N ALA A 580 18.27 10.89 1.89
CA ALA A 580 17.06 11.42 1.30
C ALA A 580 16.07 11.97 2.34
N ILE A 581 15.38 13.04 1.95
CA ILE A 581 14.34 13.69 2.74
C ILE A 581 13.12 13.97 1.88
N ASP A 582 11.95 13.98 2.49
CA ASP A 582 10.71 14.37 1.84
C ASP A 582 10.74 15.86 1.43
N ALA A 583 10.33 16.13 0.20
CA ALA A 583 10.24 17.50 -0.30
C ALA A 583 9.19 18.36 0.44
N HIS A 584 8.20 17.75 1.09
CA HIS A 584 7.22 18.46 1.93
C HIS A 584 7.79 18.89 3.28
N GLU A 585 8.76 18.16 3.84
CA GLU A 585 9.48 18.62 5.04
C GLU A 585 10.20 19.96 4.77
N SER A 586 10.64 20.19 3.53
CA SER A 586 11.28 21.46 3.12
C SER A 586 10.30 22.64 2.95
N LYS A 587 8.98 22.36 2.83
CA LYS A 587 7.92 23.39 2.75
C LYS A 587 7.48 23.90 4.12
N ASN A 588 7.97 23.32 5.22
CA ASN A 588 7.77 23.89 6.53
C ASN A 588 8.40 25.29 6.57
N PRO A 589 7.63 26.38 6.78
CA PRO A 589 8.17 27.75 6.78
C PRO A 589 9.26 28.00 7.81
N TYR A 590 9.46 27.06 8.75
CA TYR A 590 10.51 27.09 9.78
C TYR A 590 11.74 26.25 9.43
N VAL A 591 11.66 25.36 8.42
CA VAL A 591 12.82 24.61 7.88
C VAL A 591 13.08 25.09 6.45
N LYS A 592 13.56 26.33 6.33
CA LYS A 592 13.75 27.01 5.04
C LYS A 592 14.95 26.50 4.22
N THR A 593 15.69 25.50 4.65
CA THR A 593 16.90 25.07 3.96
C THR A 593 16.96 23.55 3.88
N ILE A 594 17.04 23.05 2.65
CA ILE A 594 17.58 21.72 2.36
C ILE A 594 18.88 21.59 3.17
N PRO A 595 19.07 20.54 3.98
CA PRO A 595 20.27 20.40 4.79
C PRO A 595 21.50 20.43 3.87
N LYS A 596 22.30 21.47 3.99
CA LYS A 596 23.57 21.58 3.25
C LYS A 596 24.61 20.57 3.76
N GLU A 597 24.39 20.04 4.95
CA GLU A 597 25.27 19.08 5.60
C GLU A 597 24.43 17.86 6.05
N HIS A 598 24.86 16.70 5.66
CA HIS A 598 24.24 15.43 6.05
C HIS A 598 25.34 14.36 6.25
N THR A 599 24.96 13.29 6.93
CA THR A 599 25.86 12.15 7.18
C THR A 599 25.52 11.00 6.22
N ALA A 600 26.56 10.34 5.73
CA ALA A 600 26.41 9.09 4.98
C ALA A 600 25.95 7.94 5.92
N PRO A 601 25.42 6.83 5.38
CA PRO A 601 25.05 5.65 6.18
C PRO A 601 26.20 5.13 7.06
N SER A 602 27.47 5.31 6.64
CA SER A 602 28.65 4.98 7.45
C SER A 602 28.80 5.84 8.71
N GLY A 603 28.09 6.96 8.83
CA GLY A 603 28.20 7.95 9.90
C GLY A 603 29.26 9.03 9.66
N LYS A 604 29.96 8.99 8.53
CA LYS A 604 30.87 10.06 8.12
C LYS A 604 30.10 11.21 7.51
N LYS A 605 30.58 12.44 7.66
CA LYS A 605 30.01 13.61 7.00
C LYS A 605 30.15 13.43 5.48
N CYS A 606 29.05 13.64 4.75
CA CYS A 606 29.09 13.64 3.31
C CYS A 606 29.60 14.98 2.79
N ASN A 607 30.51 14.95 1.82
CA ASN A 607 31.08 16.17 1.23
C ASN A 607 30.19 16.76 0.12
N HIS A 608 29.24 15.98 -0.40
CA HIS A 608 28.31 16.42 -1.44
C HIS A 608 27.22 17.30 -0.83
N LYS A 609 27.10 18.54 -1.32
CA LYS A 609 26.22 19.57 -0.74
C LYS A 609 24.87 19.68 -1.46
N ASN A 610 24.78 19.17 -2.68
CA ASN A 610 23.58 19.29 -3.49
C ASN A 610 22.72 18.03 -3.33
N LEU A 611 21.43 18.24 -3.12
CA LEU A 611 20.41 17.18 -3.16
C LEU A 611 19.56 17.40 -4.39
N ASP A 612 19.44 16.39 -5.22
CA ASP A 612 18.63 16.44 -6.42
C ASP A 612 17.23 15.94 -6.13
N LYS A 613 16.25 16.44 -6.88
CA LYS A 613 14.84 16.16 -6.65
C LYS A 613 14.37 14.99 -7.52
N PHE A 614 13.91 13.93 -6.89
CA PHE A 614 13.39 12.71 -7.55
C PHE A 614 12.05 12.29 -6.98
N SER A 615 11.20 11.68 -7.82
CA SER A 615 10.13 10.80 -7.35
C SER A 615 10.68 9.37 -7.21
N LEU A 616 10.08 8.53 -6.38
CA LEU A 616 10.37 7.09 -6.37
C LEU A 616 9.37 6.37 -7.25
N GLY A 617 9.83 5.36 -7.96
CA GLY A 617 8.94 4.60 -8.81
C GLY A 617 9.55 3.30 -9.33
N TYR A 618 8.74 2.56 -10.07
CA TYR A 618 9.21 1.42 -10.85
C TYR A 618 8.28 1.17 -12.04
N THR A 619 8.77 0.47 -13.04
CA THR A 619 7.99 0.06 -14.20
C THR A 619 7.83 -1.46 -14.22
N PHE A 620 6.67 -1.91 -14.68
CA PHE A 620 6.38 -3.34 -14.86
C PHE A 620 5.53 -3.55 -16.10
N GLU A 621 5.64 -4.72 -16.70
CA GLU A 621 4.80 -5.13 -17.82
C GLU A 621 3.69 -6.04 -17.32
N THR A 622 2.47 -5.88 -17.87
CA THR A 622 1.31 -6.68 -17.52
C THR A 622 0.30 -6.70 -18.66
N ASP A 623 -0.74 -7.51 -18.55
CA ASP A 623 -1.88 -7.43 -19.47
C ASP A 623 -2.73 -6.21 -19.17
N VAL A 624 -3.07 -5.47 -20.21
CA VAL A 624 -3.84 -4.23 -20.13
C VAL A 624 -5.00 -4.27 -21.13
N THR A 625 -6.16 -3.81 -20.71
CA THR A 625 -7.31 -3.57 -21.59
C THR A 625 -7.77 -2.13 -21.45
N LEU A 626 -7.70 -1.40 -22.55
CA LEU A 626 -8.18 -0.04 -22.67
C LEU A 626 -9.64 -0.06 -23.10
N ILE A 627 -10.53 0.56 -22.33
CA ILE A 627 -11.96 0.63 -22.63
C ILE A 627 -12.32 2.09 -22.83
N LYS A 628 -12.72 2.46 -24.05
CA LYS A 628 -13.10 3.81 -24.45
C LYS A 628 -14.59 3.90 -24.65
N ILE A 629 -15.26 4.69 -23.83
CA ILE A 629 -16.67 5.03 -23.99
C ILE A 629 -16.71 6.47 -24.52
N TYR A 630 -17.19 6.65 -25.75
CA TYR A 630 -17.24 7.94 -26.45
C TYR A 630 -18.33 8.86 -25.88
N LYS A 631 -18.18 9.19 -24.59
CA LYS A 631 -19.06 10.08 -23.86
C LYS A 631 -18.23 10.97 -22.93
N PRO A 632 -18.33 12.31 -23.02
CA PRO A 632 -17.55 13.20 -22.18
C PRO A 632 -17.93 13.06 -20.70
N ILE A 633 -16.94 13.18 -19.83
CA ILE A 633 -17.10 13.17 -18.37
C ILE A 633 -16.56 14.48 -17.80
N SER A 634 -17.41 15.26 -17.19
CA SER A 634 -17.06 16.60 -16.68
C SER A 634 -16.31 16.60 -15.35
N LYS A 635 -16.31 15.48 -14.61
CA LYS A 635 -15.74 15.39 -13.25
C LYS A 635 -14.94 14.10 -13.08
N MET A 636 -13.74 14.21 -12.54
CA MET A 636 -12.88 13.07 -12.20
C MET A 636 -13.55 12.09 -11.24
N GLU A 637 -14.33 12.57 -10.26
CA GLU A 637 -15.07 11.76 -9.31
C GLU A 637 -16.05 10.81 -10.01
N LYS A 638 -16.69 11.28 -11.09
CA LYS A 638 -17.58 10.47 -11.92
C LYS A 638 -16.80 9.38 -12.64
N ALA A 639 -15.66 9.71 -13.24
CA ALA A 639 -14.80 8.75 -13.92
C ALA A 639 -14.26 7.68 -12.96
N TYR A 640 -13.80 8.07 -11.76
CA TYR A 640 -13.36 7.12 -10.73
C TYR A 640 -14.51 6.21 -10.26
N SER A 641 -15.72 6.72 -10.10
CA SER A 641 -16.87 5.90 -9.71
C SER A 641 -17.19 4.82 -10.76
N VAL A 642 -17.14 5.20 -12.05
CA VAL A 642 -17.34 4.26 -13.16
C VAL A 642 -16.20 3.24 -13.22
N LEU A 643 -14.94 3.66 -13.10
CA LEU A 643 -13.79 2.78 -13.08
C LEU A 643 -13.89 1.72 -11.97
N GLN A 644 -14.22 2.13 -10.74
CA GLN A 644 -14.34 1.20 -9.62
C GLN A 644 -15.48 0.20 -9.83
N SER A 645 -16.61 0.63 -10.39
CA SER A 645 -17.70 -0.27 -10.75
C SER A 645 -17.27 -1.29 -11.82
N MET A 646 -16.51 -0.84 -12.83
CA MET A 646 -15.99 -1.73 -13.87
C MET A 646 -15.01 -2.76 -13.30
N ILE A 647 -14.06 -2.36 -12.43
CA ILE A 647 -13.11 -3.28 -11.81
C ILE A 647 -13.83 -4.38 -11.05
N LEU A 648 -14.74 -4.00 -10.12
CA LEU A 648 -15.49 -4.96 -9.31
C LEU A 648 -16.37 -5.87 -10.17
N SER A 649 -16.97 -5.33 -11.21
CA SER A 649 -17.80 -6.11 -12.12
C SER A 649 -16.99 -7.02 -13.02
N ALA A 650 -15.80 -6.61 -13.45
CA ALA A 650 -14.87 -7.44 -14.19
C ALA A 650 -14.44 -8.66 -13.34
N CYS A 651 -14.04 -8.44 -12.09
CA CYS A 651 -13.70 -9.54 -11.19
C CYS A 651 -14.88 -10.51 -10.99
N SER A 652 -16.08 -9.97 -10.81
CA SER A 652 -17.29 -10.78 -10.62
C SER A 652 -17.64 -11.63 -11.85
N ILE A 653 -17.63 -11.06 -13.07
CA ILE A 653 -17.97 -11.81 -14.30
C ILE A 653 -16.87 -12.77 -14.75
N LEU A 654 -15.63 -12.49 -14.39
CA LEU A 654 -14.47 -13.36 -14.66
C LEU A 654 -14.30 -14.43 -13.59
N ASP A 655 -15.02 -14.30 -12.46
CA ASP A 655 -14.97 -15.19 -11.31
C ASP A 655 -13.54 -15.31 -10.76
N ILE A 656 -12.97 -14.15 -10.40
CA ILE A 656 -11.63 -14.00 -9.83
C ILE A 656 -11.67 -13.08 -8.60
N ASP A 657 -10.60 -13.10 -7.80
CA ASP A 657 -10.48 -12.24 -6.62
C ASP A 657 -10.43 -10.76 -7.00
N GLU A 658 -11.01 -9.89 -6.15
CA GLU A 658 -11.03 -8.42 -6.36
C GLU A 658 -9.63 -7.80 -6.41
N ASN A 659 -8.60 -8.53 -5.99
CA ASN A 659 -7.21 -8.09 -6.01
C ASN A 659 -6.48 -8.40 -7.32
N GLU A 660 -7.05 -9.23 -8.21
CA GLU A 660 -6.40 -9.67 -9.44
C GLU A 660 -6.42 -8.61 -10.56
N ILE A 661 -7.39 -7.70 -10.52
CA ILE A 661 -7.50 -6.60 -11.48
C ILE A 661 -7.43 -5.26 -10.75
N SER A 662 -6.74 -4.30 -11.34
CA SER A 662 -6.76 -2.91 -10.94
C SER A 662 -6.96 -2.01 -12.15
N GLY A 663 -7.02 -0.69 -11.95
CA GLY A 663 -7.23 0.23 -13.06
C GLY A 663 -6.79 1.66 -12.77
N CYS A 664 -6.57 2.39 -13.85
CA CYS A 664 -6.32 3.83 -13.84
C CYS A 664 -7.10 4.54 -14.96
N LEU A 665 -7.08 5.84 -14.95
CA LEU A 665 -7.79 6.67 -15.93
C LEU A 665 -6.79 7.35 -16.87
N GLN A 666 -7.15 7.41 -18.15
CA GLN A 666 -6.45 8.20 -19.14
C GLN A 666 -7.47 9.15 -19.79
N TYR A 667 -7.16 10.44 -19.82
CA TYR A 667 -8.03 11.44 -20.42
C TYR A 667 -7.80 11.53 -21.92
N GLN A 668 -8.89 11.73 -22.68
CA GLN A 668 -8.83 11.87 -24.14
C GLN A 668 -9.10 13.31 -24.56
N ASN A 669 -8.60 13.71 -25.73
CA ASN A 669 -8.78 15.08 -26.26
C ASN A 669 -10.24 15.47 -26.52
N ASP A 670 -11.13 14.50 -26.70
CA ASP A 670 -12.57 14.69 -26.89
C ASP A 670 -13.37 14.88 -25.60
N GLY A 671 -12.68 14.97 -24.44
CA GLY A 671 -13.29 15.09 -23.12
C GLY A 671 -13.81 13.78 -22.56
N SER A 672 -13.60 12.65 -23.23
CA SER A 672 -13.90 11.32 -22.72
C SER A 672 -12.74 10.77 -21.88
N PHE A 673 -13.01 9.71 -21.13
CA PHE A 673 -11.97 8.95 -20.43
C PHE A 673 -11.81 7.58 -21.09
N CYS A 674 -10.54 7.15 -21.19
CA CYS A 674 -10.20 5.76 -21.39
C CYS A 674 -10.03 5.09 -20.03
N PHE A 675 -10.79 4.04 -19.77
CA PHE A 675 -10.70 3.23 -18.56
C PHE A 675 -9.66 2.15 -18.80
N VAL A 676 -8.54 2.24 -18.12
CA VAL A 676 -7.44 1.30 -18.22
C VAL A 676 -7.60 0.24 -17.14
N LEU A 677 -7.91 -0.99 -17.52
CA LEU A 677 -7.92 -2.14 -16.63
C LEU A 677 -6.65 -2.95 -16.86
N TYR A 678 -6.01 -3.42 -15.80
CA TYR A 678 -4.79 -4.21 -15.90
C TYR A 678 -4.73 -5.30 -14.83
N ASP A 679 -4.06 -6.40 -15.17
CA ASP A 679 -3.77 -7.47 -14.23
C ASP A 679 -2.73 -7.00 -13.21
N THR A 680 -2.99 -7.21 -11.92
CA THR A 680 -2.07 -6.79 -10.85
C THR A 680 -0.80 -7.63 -10.79
N THR A 681 -0.84 -8.83 -11.34
CA THR A 681 0.31 -9.73 -11.41
C THR A 681 1.29 -9.24 -12.47
N PRO A 682 2.57 -9.00 -12.13
CA PRO A 682 3.60 -8.67 -13.11
C PRO A 682 3.71 -9.75 -14.20
N GLY A 683 3.84 -9.32 -15.45
CA GLY A 683 3.78 -10.19 -16.61
C GLY A 683 2.35 -10.60 -17.01
N GLY A 684 1.32 -10.18 -16.25
CA GLY A 684 -0.10 -10.46 -16.52
C GLY A 684 -0.52 -11.91 -16.27
N ALA A 685 -1.76 -12.10 -15.92
CA ALA A 685 -2.41 -13.41 -15.78
C ALA A 685 -3.42 -13.71 -16.91
N GLY A 686 -3.61 -12.77 -17.84
CA GLY A 686 -4.56 -12.90 -18.95
C GLY A 686 -6.01 -12.58 -18.58
N HIS A 687 -6.27 -12.09 -17.37
CA HIS A 687 -7.64 -11.82 -16.90
C HIS A 687 -8.32 -10.72 -17.69
N VAL A 688 -7.71 -9.54 -17.78
CA VAL A 688 -8.32 -8.38 -18.48
C VAL A 688 -8.47 -8.62 -19.98
N ARG A 689 -7.63 -9.45 -20.60
CA ARG A 689 -7.76 -9.80 -22.02
C ARG A 689 -9.02 -10.59 -22.35
N ARG A 690 -9.53 -11.38 -21.40
CA ARG A 690 -10.78 -12.13 -21.54
C ARG A 690 -12.00 -11.21 -21.70
N LEU A 691 -11.86 -9.92 -21.36
CA LEU A 691 -12.91 -8.91 -21.60
C LEU A 691 -13.02 -8.46 -23.06
N ASN A 692 -12.01 -8.76 -23.90
CA ASN A 692 -11.92 -8.30 -25.28
C ASN A 692 -12.77 -9.16 -26.23
N THR A 693 -14.06 -9.28 -25.94
CA THR A 693 -15.08 -9.87 -26.83
C THR A 693 -16.39 -9.09 -26.71
N GLN A 694 -17.20 -9.09 -27.78
CA GLN A 694 -18.52 -8.43 -27.80
C GLN A 694 -19.38 -8.82 -26.59
N ASN A 695 -19.51 -10.11 -26.32
CA ASN A 695 -20.35 -10.64 -25.24
C ASN A 695 -19.82 -10.24 -23.84
N MET A 696 -18.50 -10.32 -23.63
CA MET A 696 -17.93 -9.98 -22.33
C MET A 696 -17.98 -8.48 -22.05
N MET A 697 -17.81 -7.63 -23.07
CA MET A 697 -17.92 -6.19 -22.91
C MET A 697 -19.33 -5.76 -22.58
N GLU A 698 -20.32 -6.35 -23.25
CA GLU A 698 -21.73 -6.11 -22.94
C GLU A 698 -22.10 -6.56 -21.53
N LYS A 699 -21.62 -7.74 -21.11
CA LYS A 699 -21.79 -8.23 -19.74
C LYS A 699 -21.14 -7.31 -18.72
N LEU A 700 -19.92 -6.82 -18.98
CA LEU A 700 -19.19 -5.92 -18.09
C LEU A 700 -19.97 -4.62 -17.85
N ILE A 701 -20.43 -3.97 -18.92
CA ILE A 701 -21.15 -2.70 -18.84
C ILE A 701 -22.48 -2.89 -18.13
N LYS A 702 -23.24 -3.94 -18.45
CA LYS A 702 -24.50 -4.28 -17.77
C LYS A 702 -24.27 -4.59 -16.28
N ALA A 703 -23.25 -5.40 -15.96
CA ALA A 703 -22.93 -5.72 -14.57
C ALA A 703 -22.52 -4.47 -13.77
N ALA A 704 -21.70 -3.60 -14.35
CA ALA A 704 -21.30 -2.35 -13.70
C ALA A 704 -22.49 -1.41 -13.44
N TYR A 705 -23.41 -1.31 -14.39
CA TYR A 705 -24.63 -0.54 -14.25
C TYR A 705 -25.55 -1.10 -13.17
N TYR A 706 -25.90 -2.39 -13.23
CA TYR A 706 -26.83 -3.00 -12.29
C TYR A 706 -26.26 -3.11 -10.88
N ARG A 707 -24.94 -3.30 -10.72
CA ARG A 707 -24.27 -3.25 -9.41
C ARG A 707 -24.52 -1.92 -8.70
N ALA A 708 -24.45 -0.81 -9.41
CA ALA A 708 -24.69 0.52 -8.86
C ALA A 708 -26.19 0.82 -8.69
N LYS A 709 -27.04 0.41 -9.67
CA LYS A 709 -28.46 0.66 -9.68
C LYS A 709 -29.21 -0.11 -8.60
N ASN A 710 -28.93 -1.39 -8.44
CA ASN A 710 -29.64 -2.27 -7.52
C ASN A 710 -29.19 -2.13 -6.06
N CYS A 711 -28.10 -1.39 -5.80
CA CYS A 711 -27.63 -1.16 -4.45
C CYS A 711 -28.52 -0.14 -3.73
N THR A 712 -28.97 -0.47 -2.53
CA THR A 712 -29.82 0.36 -1.67
C THR A 712 -29.07 1.14 -0.60
N CYS A 713 -27.72 1.18 -0.66
CA CYS A 713 -26.93 1.89 0.33
C CYS A 713 -27.13 3.40 0.29
N GLY A 714 -27.18 4.03 1.46
CA GLY A 714 -27.28 5.48 1.60
C GLY A 714 -28.66 6.04 1.26
N ASP A 715 -28.66 7.13 0.51
CA ASP A 715 -29.87 7.85 0.12
C ASP A 715 -30.50 7.33 -1.18
N GLU A 716 -31.75 7.68 -1.42
CA GLU A 716 -32.46 7.34 -2.66
C GLU A 716 -31.83 7.97 -3.91
N GLN A 717 -31.12 9.09 -3.74
CA GLN A 717 -30.46 9.81 -4.83
C GLN A 717 -29.15 9.14 -5.27
N GLY A 718 -28.61 8.19 -4.50
CA GLY A 718 -27.39 7.46 -4.83
C GLY A 718 -26.10 8.27 -4.64
N ASP A 719 -26.12 9.29 -3.78
CA ASP A 719 -24.97 10.14 -3.47
C ASP A 719 -23.93 9.48 -2.54
N SER A 720 -24.11 8.19 -2.29
CA SER A 720 -23.22 7.39 -1.46
C SER A 720 -22.76 6.11 -2.18
N SER A 721 -21.90 5.37 -1.54
CA SER A 721 -21.43 4.05 -1.98
C SER A 721 -21.14 3.15 -0.78
N CYS A 722 -21.10 1.84 -1.00
CA CYS A 722 -20.75 0.85 0.01
C CYS A 722 -19.88 -0.27 -0.59
N TYR A 723 -19.48 -1.24 0.24
CA TYR A 723 -18.71 -2.40 -0.20
C TYR A 723 -19.48 -3.35 -1.12
N GLY A 724 -20.80 -3.28 -1.13
CA GLY A 724 -21.63 -4.02 -2.09
C GLY A 724 -21.63 -3.42 -3.50
N CYS A 725 -21.31 -2.14 -3.66
CA CYS A 725 -21.38 -1.46 -4.97
C CYS A 725 -20.02 -0.97 -5.50
N LEU A 726 -19.33 -0.05 -4.82
CA LEU A 726 -18.14 0.63 -5.36
C LEU A 726 -16.92 0.57 -4.44
N ARG A 727 -17.09 0.32 -3.14
CA ARG A 727 -15.98 0.35 -2.18
C ARG A 727 -15.31 -1.00 -2.07
N MET A 728 -14.00 -0.99 -1.91
CA MET A 728 -13.17 -2.13 -1.56
C MET A 728 -12.05 -1.68 -0.60
N TYR A 729 -11.38 -2.62 0.05
CA TYR A 729 -10.30 -2.29 0.98
C TYR A 729 -9.18 -1.47 0.34
N ARG A 730 -8.83 -1.75 -0.90
CA ARG A 730 -7.74 -1.07 -1.62
C ARG A 730 -8.09 0.36 -2.05
N ASN A 731 -9.37 0.68 -2.29
CA ASN A 731 -9.76 1.98 -2.81
C ASN A 731 -10.22 2.98 -1.75
N GLN A 732 -9.86 2.76 -0.46
CA GLN A 732 -10.28 3.61 0.65
C GLN A 732 -10.00 5.11 0.42
N LYS A 733 -8.92 5.43 -0.29
CA LYS A 733 -8.56 6.81 -0.64
C LYS A 733 -9.60 7.54 -1.51
N TYR A 734 -10.46 6.79 -2.18
CA TYR A 734 -11.52 7.32 -3.06
C TYR A 734 -12.91 7.25 -2.43
N HIS A 735 -13.11 6.64 -1.25
CA HIS A 735 -14.43 6.38 -0.67
C HIS A 735 -15.30 7.63 -0.55
N ASP A 736 -14.70 8.81 -0.30
CA ASP A 736 -15.43 10.07 -0.11
C ASP A 736 -15.96 10.66 -1.42
N ILE A 737 -15.38 10.27 -2.56
CA ILE A 737 -15.75 10.76 -3.89
C ILE A 737 -16.57 9.75 -4.70
N LEU A 738 -16.63 8.47 -4.27
CA LEU A 738 -17.36 7.42 -4.98
C LEU A 738 -18.85 7.54 -4.73
N LYS A 739 -19.63 7.72 -5.83
CA LYS A 739 -21.09 7.83 -5.79
C LYS A 739 -21.72 6.90 -6.81
N ARG A 740 -22.67 6.05 -6.38
CA ARG A 740 -23.34 5.10 -7.28
C ARG A 740 -24.16 5.78 -8.38
N ARG A 741 -24.77 6.95 -8.11
CA ARG A 741 -25.50 7.71 -9.13
C ARG A 741 -24.62 8.07 -10.33
N TYR A 742 -23.35 8.36 -10.13
CA TYR A 742 -22.43 8.70 -11.22
C TYR A 742 -22.26 7.55 -12.23
N VAL A 743 -22.27 6.32 -11.73
CA VAL A 743 -22.21 5.11 -12.56
C VAL A 743 -23.54 4.92 -13.32
N VAL A 744 -24.65 5.04 -12.61
CA VAL A 744 -25.99 4.89 -13.19
C VAL A 744 -26.21 5.93 -14.30
N ASP A 745 -25.97 7.21 -14.01
CA ASP A 745 -26.16 8.29 -14.98
C ASP A 745 -25.25 8.16 -16.22
N PHE A 746 -24.05 7.64 -16.03
CA PHE A 746 -23.10 7.53 -17.13
C PHE A 746 -23.40 6.32 -18.03
N LEU A 747 -23.71 5.17 -17.44
CA LEU A 747 -23.91 3.92 -18.17
C LEU A 747 -25.37 3.68 -18.62
N LYS A 748 -26.33 4.48 -18.14
CA LYS A 748 -27.76 4.31 -18.43
C LYS A 748 -28.04 4.10 -19.93
N ASP A 749 -27.58 5.00 -20.76
CA ASP A 749 -27.79 4.98 -22.21
C ASP A 749 -27.15 3.78 -22.95
N LEU A 750 -26.22 3.06 -22.29
CA LEU A 750 -25.55 1.87 -22.81
C LEU A 750 -26.30 0.59 -22.40
N VAL A 751 -27.25 0.68 -21.46
CA VAL A 751 -27.91 -0.50 -20.89
C VAL A 751 -29.43 -0.43 -21.11
N GLU A 752 -30.04 0.72 -20.92
CA GLU A 752 -31.48 1.05 -21.13
C GLU A 752 -31.69 1.84 -22.42
#